data_b8052cb5298fe9f2672c2932a4ca2911
#
_entry.id   b8052cb5298fe9f2672c2932a4ca2911
#
_cell.length_a   1.000
_cell.length_b   1.000
_cell.length_c   1.000
_cell.angle_alpha   90.00
_cell.angle_beta   90.00
_cell.angle_gamma   90.00
#
_symmetry.space_group_name_H-M   'P 1'
#
loop_
_entity.id
_entity.type
_entity.pdbx_description
1 polymer ?
#
loop_
_entity_poly.entity_id
_entity_poly.type
_entity_poly.pdbx_seq_one_letter_code
_entity_poly.pdbx_strand_id
1 'polypeptide(L)'
;MRYWMLPVALCACVTPTSSAPGPATGSDVNLVSAFPTGAASPIESGWLVAKTMQPRQGAHPPEQGSEALTQAPSAEPAAAPVVDVPEAPLSADGPALLAQQILSRPELAAYHGWIRYLEFRAAHASARFADQPGAVVEDRLRLAQWTRKILDNPNVLRELRGVTEWAYLSPVDGSGQPFKLNIPSDYDPAHPLPLSIELHGRSGNHLEDADMREHAGYFELSVLGRARAGSYRALSEADVLQVLDYVSQHWAVDRSRVHLVGGGMGGTGALWLASRYPQLFASGRTVCGSASDKPLGNLITVPIYALHSEDDYRVPVLHTRGPLAKLLALGGNVTLEEPNGYGHAVWKYEQGTARADAWFPQQVRPESREVKRLDFTALDGAAVRAYWAEIAEWGPEPKPAHFALKVGSKNRLEARLDNIRSLHLRLAEAPFDADQPLRVNIEGAPVLNVPAPLPAELWLEHVDSSWTAAESGPVAPFRLHTPGGANQLYDGEPLLIVYGTHGDAATQAALRVAAGAASRSSNASWPKPARDGGNDGVAYNQNLYGELNIKADVDVTPEDRAQRHLVLIGTAEQNSVVAALAARLPVRLEGDELAWNDGSRSSARDRALGLVHYNPDAPSRLIFWVASNDAAAYAAGSLAPELLGALPSGADAVVVRVSDPTLVASRSFDSRWRWLSRDQSALLPAELAASSADLARAVAAAVRRAAPADFALAGLPEPARTSAYEPGEARLADLLAQNYFTPVSVMTLLGSELVAAAHAIAPSDGVLEPELDLSRIQPQREYRLALSARQISPFVRLTHLAPRKYEVVEGDVARALSRYGVTGMPSVPAVANRATPPALATSR
;
A
#
# COMPACT_ATOMS: atom_id res chain seq x y z
N MET A 1 -12.80 9.69 6.85
CA MET A 1 -13.54 10.57 7.77
C MET A 1 -14.71 9.85 8.46
N ARG A 2 -14.54 8.66 9.04
CA ARG A 2 -15.69 8.01 9.74
C ARG A 2 -15.37 6.93 10.75
N TYR A 3 -14.14 6.83 11.23
CA TYR A 3 -13.81 5.86 12.28
C TYR A 3 -13.15 6.51 13.50
N TRP A 4 -13.67 7.61 14.00
CA TRP A 4 -13.24 8.14 15.32
C TRP A 4 -14.28 9.11 15.86
N MET A 5 -15.41 8.58 16.27
CA MET A 5 -16.30 9.26 17.22
C MET A 5 -16.74 8.25 18.27
N LEU A 6 -16.12 8.30 19.42
CA LEU A 6 -16.68 7.82 20.67
C LEU A 6 -16.55 8.92 21.73
N PRO A 7 -17.57 9.11 22.58
CA PRO A 7 -17.71 10.28 23.39
C PRO A 7 -16.79 10.25 24.62
N VAL A 8 -16.16 11.39 24.89
CA VAL A 8 -15.50 11.68 26.16
C VAL A 8 -16.55 11.92 27.22
N ALA A 9 -16.63 11.05 28.22
CA ALA A 9 -17.35 11.32 29.45
C ALA A 9 -16.44 12.11 30.40
N LEU A 10 -16.90 13.28 30.80
CA LEU A 10 -16.31 14.13 31.84
C LEU A 10 -16.20 13.37 33.17
N CYS A 11 -15.05 13.46 33.82
CA CYS A 11 -15.02 13.46 35.28
C CYS A 11 -14.00 14.49 35.76
N ALA A 12 -14.46 15.35 36.65
CA ALA A 12 -13.82 16.56 37.13
C ALA A 12 -12.98 16.31 38.39
N CYS A 13 -12.03 17.23 38.63
CA CYS A 13 -11.45 17.67 39.89
C CYS A 13 -10.45 16.78 40.64
N VAL A 14 -9.23 17.28 40.81
CA VAL A 14 -8.71 17.89 42.05
C VAL A 14 -7.23 18.29 41.84
N THR A 15 -6.91 19.56 42.09
CA THR A 15 -5.56 20.12 42.27
C THR A 15 -5.01 19.78 43.64
N PRO A 16 -3.65 19.75 43.89
CA PRO A 16 -3.02 20.90 44.52
C PRO A 16 -1.59 21.27 44.07
N THR A 17 -1.41 22.53 43.97
CA THR A 17 -0.38 23.51 44.38
C THR A 17 1.10 23.15 44.61
N SER A 18 1.94 24.06 44.10
CA SER A 18 3.22 24.65 44.55
C SER A 18 4.50 23.80 44.35
N SER A 19 5.58 24.29 43.83
CA SER A 19 6.36 25.51 44.00
C SER A 19 7.52 25.55 42.99
N ALA A 20 7.83 26.75 42.54
CA ALA A 20 9.07 27.07 41.77
C ALA A 20 10.30 27.18 42.69
N PRO A 21 11.53 27.19 42.14
CA PRO A 21 12.19 28.44 41.76
C PRO A 21 13.02 28.38 40.45
N GLY A 22 13.13 29.57 39.80
CA GLY A 22 13.99 29.85 38.67
C GLY A 22 15.43 30.26 39.11
N PRO A 23 16.19 31.10 38.34
CA PRO A 23 16.47 31.06 36.90
C PRO A 23 17.99 31.01 36.60
N ALA A 24 18.44 30.74 35.38
CA ALA A 24 19.78 31.09 34.92
C ALA A 24 19.82 31.38 33.41
N THR A 25 20.22 32.55 33.14
CA THR A 25 20.73 33.30 32.01
C THR A 25 21.46 32.53 30.90
N GLY A 26 21.09 32.68 29.65
CA GLY A 26 21.68 33.61 28.67
C GLY A 26 22.65 32.99 27.69
N SER A 27 22.27 32.96 26.41
CA SER A 27 23.13 33.53 25.33
C SER A 27 22.40 33.35 23.98
N ASP A 28 22.27 34.49 23.31
CA ASP A 28 21.77 34.65 21.95
C ASP A 28 22.66 33.97 20.93
N VAL A 29 22.05 33.15 20.02
CA VAL A 29 22.64 32.86 18.72
C VAL A 29 21.61 33.13 17.65
N ASN A 30 21.84 34.15 16.86
CA ASN A 30 21.13 34.49 15.66
C ASN A 30 21.15 33.31 14.66
N LEU A 31 20.00 32.79 14.30
CA LEU A 31 19.84 31.88 13.17
C LEU A 31 19.15 32.60 12.02
N VAL A 32 19.97 32.96 11.05
CA VAL A 32 19.56 33.45 9.73
C VAL A 32 18.98 32.30 8.94
N SER A 33 17.76 32.52 8.41
CA SER A 33 17.06 31.62 7.54
C SER A 33 17.73 31.49 6.17
N ALA A 34 18.09 30.29 5.76
CA ALA A 34 18.28 29.96 4.35
C ALA A 34 18.03 28.46 4.16
N PHE A 35 17.08 28.13 3.29
CA PHE A 35 17.02 26.80 2.70
C PHE A 35 18.17 26.66 1.72
N PRO A 36 19.06 25.68 1.82
CA PRO A 36 20.12 25.51 0.86
C PRO A 36 19.58 24.91 -0.43
N THR A 37 19.53 25.70 -1.48
CA THR A 37 19.65 25.21 -2.86
C THR A 37 21.14 25.02 -3.11
N GLY A 38 21.66 23.84 -2.86
CA GLY A 38 23.07 23.53 -3.09
C GLY A 38 23.22 22.10 -3.55
N ALA A 39 23.93 21.95 -4.66
CA ALA A 39 24.36 20.66 -5.18
C ALA A 39 25.02 19.84 -4.08
N ALA A 40 24.54 18.61 -3.89
CA ALA A 40 25.12 17.68 -2.95
C ALA A 40 26.56 17.35 -3.36
N SER A 41 27.50 17.73 -2.53
CA SER A 41 28.85 17.16 -2.58
C SER A 41 28.78 15.69 -2.15
N PRO A 42 29.62 14.81 -2.67
CA PRO A 42 29.64 13.41 -2.27
C PRO A 42 29.99 13.33 -0.78
N ILE A 43 29.04 12.81 0.00
CA ILE A 43 29.25 12.53 1.41
C ILE A 43 30.13 11.30 1.49
N GLU A 44 31.39 11.46 1.88
CA GLU A 44 32.20 10.35 2.37
C GLU A 44 31.48 9.76 3.60
N SER A 45 31.10 8.51 3.45
CA SER A 45 30.29 7.77 4.40
C SER A 45 31.01 7.55 5.71
N GLY A 46 30.78 8.39 6.68
CA GLY A 46 31.05 8.13 8.09
C GLY A 46 29.91 7.31 8.69
N TRP A 47 29.76 6.07 8.25
CA TRP A 47 28.83 5.12 8.86
C TRP A 47 29.49 4.54 10.09
N LEU A 48 28.79 4.53 11.22
CA LEU A 48 29.13 3.66 12.34
C LEU A 48 28.78 2.21 11.93
N VAL A 49 29.65 1.63 11.12
CA VAL A 49 29.63 0.20 10.83
C VAL A 49 30.44 -0.45 11.93
N ALA A 50 29.81 -1.22 12.79
CA ALA A 50 30.53 -2.15 13.63
C ALA A 50 31.20 -3.20 12.72
N LYS A 51 32.39 -2.89 12.21
CA LYS A 51 33.22 -3.83 11.44
C LYS A 51 33.83 -4.83 12.39
N THR A 52 33.27 -6.01 12.49
CA THR A 52 34.06 -7.19 12.88
C THR A 52 34.51 -7.89 11.59
N MET A 53 35.71 -7.55 11.16
CA MET A 53 36.39 -8.25 10.05
C MET A 53 37.15 -9.45 10.57
N GLN A 54 36.91 -10.61 9.97
CA GLN A 54 37.99 -11.54 9.61
C GLN A 54 37.67 -12.17 8.26
N PRO A 55 38.59 -12.08 7.29
CA PRO A 55 38.42 -12.72 5.99
C PRO A 55 38.85 -14.18 6.07
N ARG A 56 37.96 -15.11 5.76
CA ARG A 56 38.36 -16.46 5.33
C ARG A 56 38.24 -16.52 3.80
N GLN A 57 39.36 -16.67 3.15
CA GLN A 57 39.47 -17.18 1.78
C GLN A 57 38.95 -18.62 1.76
N GLY A 58 38.03 -18.93 0.84
CA GLY A 58 37.58 -20.30 0.65
C GLY A 58 36.63 -20.38 -0.55
N ALA A 59 37.16 -20.88 -1.65
CA ALA A 59 36.59 -21.50 -2.84
C ALA A 59 35.04 -21.57 -2.94
N HIS A 60 34.52 -21.07 -4.08
CA HIS A 60 33.17 -21.36 -4.56
C HIS A 60 32.98 -22.88 -4.76
N PRO A 61 31.90 -23.49 -4.24
CA PRO A 61 31.46 -24.79 -4.69
C PRO A 61 30.71 -24.65 -6.02
N PRO A 62 30.75 -25.65 -6.90
CA PRO A 62 30.04 -25.64 -8.18
C PRO A 62 28.53 -25.73 -7.95
N GLU A 63 27.77 -25.16 -8.90
CA GLU A 63 26.34 -25.31 -9.01
C GLU A 63 25.94 -26.79 -8.93
N GLN A 64 25.25 -27.13 -7.87
CA GLN A 64 24.44 -28.33 -7.81
C GLN A 64 22.97 -27.93 -7.78
N GLY A 65 22.25 -28.61 -8.63
CA GLY A 65 20.81 -28.40 -8.86
C GLY A 65 20.00 -28.38 -7.59
N SER A 66 18.86 -27.73 -7.70
CA SER A 66 17.84 -27.56 -6.68
C SER A 66 17.50 -28.88 -5.98
N GLU A 67 18.27 -29.24 -4.96
CA GLU A 67 17.81 -30.22 -3.98
C GLU A 67 16.83 -29.50 -3.05
N ALA A 68 15.61 -30.01 -3.07
CA ALA A 68 14.61 -29.73 -2.08
C ALA A 68 15.20 -29.96 -0.70
N LEU A 69 15.42 -28.90 0.07
CA LEU A 69 15.63 -29.01 1.50
C LEU A 69 14.35 -29.61 2.08
N THR A 70 14.33 -30.93 2.18
CA THR A 70 13.45 -31.64 3.09
C THR A 70 13.79 -31.11 4.49
N GLN A 71 12.97 -30.21 4.98
CA GLN A 71 12.94 -29.91 6.41
C GLN A 71 12.71 -31.23 7.12
N ALA A 72 13.58 -31.55 8.04
CA ALA A 72 13.29 -32.58 9.04
C ALA A 72 11.95 -32.21 9.69
N PRO A 73 11.06 -33.17 9.97
CA PRO A 73 9.81 -32.87 10.63
C PRO A 73 10.12 -32.17 11.95
N SER A 74 9.81 -30.87 12.04
CA SER A 74 9.79 -30.16 13.29
C SER A 74 8.81 -30.90 14.20
N ALA A 75 9.27 -31.27 15.38
CA ALA A 75 8.40 -31.84 16.41
C ALA A 75 7.19 -30.93 16.54
N GLU A 76 6.00 -31.49 16.38
CA GLU A 76 4.74 -30.80 16.65
C GLU A 76 4.83 -30.11 18.01
N PRO A 77 4.43 -28.84 18.13
CA PRO A 77 4.30 -28.20 19.42
C PRO A 77 3.31 -29.03 20.22
N ALA A 78 3.67 -29.36 21.46
CA ALA A 78 2.84 -30.12 22.38
C ALA A 78 1.43 -29.53 22.38
N ALA A 79 0.47 -30.35 21.99
CA ALA A 79 -0.93 -29.98 21.99
C ALA A 79 -1.29 -29.44 23.38
N ALA A 80 -1.99 -28.31 23.42
CA ALA A 80 -2.58 -27.80 24.64
C ALA A 80 -3.37 -28.96 25.32
N PRO A 81 -3.39 -29.05 26.66
CA PRO A 81 -3.96 -30.18 27.35
C PRO A 81 -5.40 -30.40 26.89
N VAL A 82 -5.64 -31.56 26.30
CA VAL A 82 -6.98 -32.01 25.91
C VAL A 82 -7.70 -32.28 27.25
N VAL A 83 -8.65 -31.39 27.55
CA VAL A 83 -9.59 -31.68 28.66
C VAL A 83 -10.56 -32.73 28.10
N ASP A 84 -10.47 -33.92 28.68
CA ASP A 84 -11.35 -35.04 28.39
C ASP A 84 -12.78 -34.67 28.86
N VAL A 85 -13.62 -34.22 27.93
CA VAL A 85 -15.06 -34.02 28.16
C VAL A 85 -15.76 -35.18 27.48
N PRO A 86 -16.58 -35.99 28.20
CA PRO A 86 -17.29 -37.10 27.60
C PRO A 86 -18.26 -36.59 26.52
N GLU A 87 -17.99 -36.94 25.29
CA GLU A 87 -18.81 -36.58 24.14
C GLU A 87 -20.09 -37.40 24.01
N ALA A 88 -21.23 -36.72 24.16
CA ALA A 88 -22.45 -37.18 23.49
C ALA A 88 -22.30 -36.93 21.96
N PRO A 89 -22.66 -37.88 21.10
CA PRO A 89 -22.53 -37.69 19.65
C PRO A 89 -23.37 -36.50 19.21
N LEU A 90 -22.69 -35.48 18.66
CA LEU A 90 -23.34 -34.31 18.08
C LEU A 90 -24.09 -34.74 16.83
N SER A 91 -25.37 -34.36 16.70
CA SER A 91 -26.09 -34.43 15.42
C SER A 91 -25.31 -33.61 14.39
N ALA A 92 -25.26 -34.00 13.14
CA ALA A 92 -24.50 -33.33 12.08
C ALA A 92 -24.78 -31.81 11.98
N ASP A 93 -25.98 -31.37 12.37
CA ASP A 93 -26.44 -29.99 12.32
C ASP A 93 -26.18 -29.20 13.63
N GLY A 94 -25.76 -29.86 14.69
CA GLY A 94 -25.59 -29.25 16.01
C GLY A 94 -24.58 -28.08 16.06
N PRO A 95 -23.38 -28.22 15.51
CA PRO A 95 -22.37 -27.14 15.51
C PRO A 95 -22.80 -25.90 14.73
N ALA A 96 -23.46 -26.09 13.57
CA ALA A 96 -23.95 -24.98 12.76
C ALA A 96 -25.10 -24.22 13.47
N LEU A 97 -25.99 -24.93 14.17
CA LEU A 97 -27.06 -24.30 14.93
C LEU A 97 -26.51 -23.50 16.12
N LEU A 98 -25.52 -24.00 16.82
CA LEU A 98 -24.83 -23.27 17.90
C LEU A 98 -24.08 -22.05 17.38
N ALA A 99 -23.42 -22.14 16.23
CA ALA A 99 -22.78 -21.03 15.57
C ALA A 99 -23.79 -19.91 15.24
N GLN A 100 -24.94 -20.25 14.69
CA GLN A 100 -26.04 -19.31 14.40
C GLN A 100 -26.56 -18.63 15.68
N GLN A 101 -26.65 -19.34 16.81
CA GLN A 101 -27.02 -18.74 18.08
C GLN A 101 -26.05 -17.65 18.51
N ILE A 102 -24.73 -17.83 18.29
CA ILE A 102 -23.74 -16.79 18.59
C ILE A 102 -23.86 -15.63 17.59
N LEU A 103 -23.92 -15.93 16.30
CA LEU A 103 -23.95 -14.91 15.24
C LEU A 103 -25.21 -14.05 15.26
N SER A 104 -26.30 -14.54 15.84
CA SER A 104 -27.56 -13.79 16.00
C SER A 104 -27.57 -12.86 17.23
N ARG A 105 -26.56 -12.91 18.11
CA ARG A 105 -26.50 -12.15 19.36
C ARG A 105 -25.51 -10.99 19.26
N PRO A 106 -25.98 -9.73 19.23
CA PRO A 106 -25.10 -8.56 19.17
C PRO A 106 -24.13 -8.47 20.35
N GLU A 107 -24.51 -8.93 21.54
CA GLU A 107 -23.65 -8.96 22.71
C GLU A 107 -22.46 -9.92 22.57
N LEU A 108 -22.50 -10.85 21.62
CA LEU A 108 -21.41 -11.78 21.29
C LEU A 108 -20.65 -11.36 20.02
N ALA A 109 -20.79 -10.11 19.56
CA ALA A 109 -20.16 -9.62 18.34
C ALA A 109 -18.63 -9.79 18.32
N ALA A 110 -17.97 -9.73 19.46
CA ALA A 110 -16.53 -9.98 19.60
C ALA A 110 -16.10 -11.38 19.15
N TYR A 111 -17.03 -12.33 19.10
CA TYR A 111 -16.80 -13.73 18.72
C TYR A 111 -17.18 -14.02 17.26
N HIS A 112 -17.92 -13.13 16.60
CA HIS A 112 -18.47 -13.40 15.25
C HIS A 112 -17.36 -13.72 14.26
N GLY A 113 -16.23 -13.00 14.29
CA GLY A 113 -15.09 -13.27 13.42
C GLY A 113 -14.50 -14.67 13.63
N TRP A 114 -14.31 -15.04 14.89
CA TRP A 114 -13.82 -16.39 15.24
C TRP A 114 -14.75 -17.50 14.76
N ILE A 115 -16.05 -17.35 14.98
CA ILE A 115 -17.04 -18.33 14.52
C ILE A 115 -17.07 -18.42 13.00
N ARG A 116 -17.07 -17.30 12.27
CA ARG A 116 -17.01 -17.29 10.81
C ARG A 116 -15.74 -17.94 10.25
N TYR A 117 -14.62 -17.72 10.90
CA TYR A 117 -13.36 -18.38 10.54
C TYR A 117 -13.45 -19.90 10.73
N LEU A 118 -14.00 -20.37 11.86
CA LEU A 118 -14.16 -21.79 12.13
C LEU A 118 -15.19 -22.44 11.21
N GLU A 119 -16.30 -21.76 10.88
CA GLU A 119 -17.27 -22.22 9.87
C GLU A 119 -16.59 -22.41 8.51
N PHE A 120 -15.80 -21.43 8.07
CA PHE A 120 -15.06 -21.51 6.80
C PHE A 120 -14.09 -22.69 6.81
N ARG A 121 -13.32 -22.86 7.87
CA ARG A 121 -12.38 -23.98 8.04
C ARG A 121 -13.10 -25.32 7.99
N ALA A 122 -14.15 -25.49 8.75
CA ALA A 122 -14.92 -26.73 8.80
C ALA A 122 -15.55 -27.08 7.43
N ALA A 123 -16.08 -26.10 6.71
CA ALA A 123 -16.64 -26.28 5.37
C ALA A 123 -15.60 -26.72 4.34
N HIS A 124 -14.38 -26.22 4.45
CA HIS A 124 -13.29 -26.49 3.50
C HIS A 124 -12.29 -27.54 4.00
N ALA A 125 -12.53 -28.17 5.17
CA ALA A 125 -11.59 -29.09 5.79
C ALA A 125 -11.19 -30.26 4.88
N SER A 126 -12.14 -30.87 4.18
CA SER A 126 -11.86 -31.98 3.25
C SER A 126 -10.99 -31.58 2.06
N ALA A 127 -11.12 -30.35 1.58
CA ALA A 127 -10.29 -29.82 0.48
C ALA A 127 -8.89 -29.44 0.98
N ARG A 128 -8.78 -28.95 2.22
CA ARG A 128 -7.50 -28.56 2.84
C ARG A 128 -6.63 -29.77 3.20
N PHE A 129 -7.24 -30.81 3.68
CA PHE A 129 -6.59 -31.98 4.28
C PHE A 129 -7.01 -33.27 3.59
N ALA A 130 -7.04 -33.27 2.24
CA ALA A 130 -7.52 -34.41 1.46
C ALA A 130 -6.84 -35.74 1.86
N ASP A 131 -5.58 -35.68 2.21
CA ASP A 131 -4.77 -36.84 2.59
C ASP A 131 -4.62 -37.02 4.12
N GLN A 132 -5.33 -36.20 4.92
CA GLN A 132 -5.23 -36.18 6.39
C GLN A 132 -6.63 -36.23 7.05
N PRO A 133 -7.31 -37.40 7.07
CA PRO A 133 -8.68 -37.48 7.60
C PRO A 133 -8.83 -37.01 9.04
N GLY A 134 -7.80 -37.22 9.89
CA GLY A 134 -7.77 -36.74 11.27
C GLY A 134 -7.87 -35.23 11.39
N ALA A 135 -7.12 -34.49 10.58
CA ALA A 135 -7.15 -33.03 10.54
C ALA A 135 -8.51 -32.48 10.07
N VAL A 136 -9.19 -33.19 9.16
CA VAL A 136 -10.57 -32.86 8.75
C VAL A 136 -11.55 -32.95 9.92
N VAL A 137 -11.43 -34.02 10.72
CA VAL A 137 -12.26 -34.21 11.91
C VAL A 137 -11.94 -33.15 12.96
N GLU A 138 -10.68 -32.86 13.19
CA GLU A 138 -10.23 -31.84 14.14
C GLU A 138 -10.80 -30.45 13.81
N ASP A 139 -10.70 -29.98 12.56
CA ASP A 139 -11.25 -28.69 12.15
C ASP A 139 -12.77 -28.59 12.38
N ARG A 140 -13.49 -29.68 12.17
CA ARG A 140 -14.94 -29.75 12.43
C ARG A 140 -15.27 -29.75 13.93
N LEU A 141 -14.53 -30.51 14.72
CA LEU A 141 -14.71 -30.56 16.16
C LEU A 141 -14.40 -29.22 16.82
N ARG A 142 -13.40 -28.50 16.32
CA ARG A 142 -12.99 -27.18 16.82
C ARG A 142 -14.15 -26.17 16.79
N LEU A 143 -14.96 -26.16 15.73
CA LEU A 143 -16.16 -25.32 15.66
C LEU A 143 -17.13 -25.66 16.82
N ALA A 144 -17.41 -26.95 17.03
CA ALA A 144 -18.33 -27.39 18.09
C ALA A 144 -17.82 -27.07 19.50
N GLN A 145 -16.53 -27.24 19.74
CA GLN A 145 -15.91 -26.96 21.05
C GLN A 145 -15.98 -25.46 21.37
N TRP A 146 -15.60 -24.60 20.40
CA TRP A 146 -15.58 -23.16 20.61
C TRP A 146 -16.98 -22.56 20.72
N THR A 147 -17.97 -23.04 19.95
CA THR A 147 -19.34 -22.57 20.08
C THR A 147 -19.91 -22.84 21.48
N ARG A 148 -19.68 -24.04 22.02
CA ARG A 148 -20.05 -24.36 23.42
C ARG A 148 -19.31 -23.49 24.42
N LYS A 149 -17.97 -23.41 24.31
CA LYS A 149 -17.14 -22.61 25.22
C LYS A 149 -17.60 -21.16 25.32
N ILE A 150 -17.96 -20.54 24.18
CA ILE A 150 -18.44 -19.15 24.13
C ILE A 150 -19.83 -19.02 24.75
N LEU A 151 -20.75 -19.97 24.48
CA LEU A 151 -22.10 -19.95 25.05
C LEU A 151 -22.09 -20.20 26.58
N ASP A 152 -21.19 -21.06 27.06
CA ASP A 152 -21.04 -21.37 28.48
C ASP A 152 -20.30 -20.23 29.22
N ASN A 153 -19.34 -19.56 28.57
CA ASN A 153 -18.58 -18.43 29.14
C ASN A 153 -18.41 -17.27 28.12
N PRO A 154 -19.34 -16.31 28.13
CA PRO A 154 -19.23 -15.11 27.29
C PRO A 154 -18.03 -14.21 27.56
N ASN A 155 -17.23 -14.48 28.58
CA ASN A 155 -16.03 -13.72 28.93
C ASN A 155 -14.74 -14.44 28.50
N VAL A 156 -14.81 -15.57 27.83
CA VAL A 156 -13.64 -16.39 27.46
C VAL A 156 -12.55 -15.62 26.73
N LEU A 157 -12.91 -14.61 25.92
CA LEU A 157 -11.94 -13.77 25.20
C LEU A 157 -11.00 -13.01 26.16
N ARG A 158 -11.51 -12.53 27.29
CA ARG A 158 -10.73 -11.81 28.32
C ARG A 158 -9.82 -12.71 29.12
N GLU A 159 -10.15 -14.00 29.14
CA GLU A 159 -9.41 -15.03 29.90
C GLU A 159 -8.27 -15.64 29.05
N LEU A 160 -8.21 -15.37 27.76
CA LEU A 160 -7.14 -15.88 26.90
C LEU A 160 -5.77 -15.40 27.39
N ARG A 161 -4.82 -16.34 27.46
CA ARG A 161 -3.42 -16.12 27.81
C ARG A 161 -2.54 -17.02 26.95
N GLY A 162 -1.27 -16.67 26.87
CA GLY A 162 -0.29 -17.36 26.05
C GLY A 162 -0.51 -17.13 24.55
N VAL A 163 0.06 -18.00 23.76
CA VAL A 163 -0.04 -17.94 22.29
C VAL A 163 -1.36 -18.54 21.84
N THR A 164 -2.20 -17.72 21.20
CA THR A 164 -3.53 -18.14 20.76
C THR A 164 -3.80 -17.72 19.31
N GLU A 165 -4.46 -18.57 18.55
CA GLU A 165 -5.06 -18.24 17.26
C GLU A 165 -6.45 -17.67 17.49
N TRP A 166 -6.76 -16.57 16.79
CA TRP A 166 -8.05 -15.91 16.86
C TRP A 166 -8.44 -15.32 15.52
N ALA A 167 -9.66 -14.79 15.38
CA ALA A 167 -10.08 -14.08 14.19
C ALA A 167 -11.05 -12.94 14.52
N TYR A 168 -10.92 -11.83 13.80
CA TYR A 168 -11.89 -10.73 13.83
C TYR A 168 -12.84 -10.82 12.64
N LEU A 169 -14.02 -10.19 12.76
CA LEU A 169 -14.99 -10.09 11.67
C LEU A 169 -14.60 -8.94 10.75
N SER A 170 -14.22 -9.26 9.51
CA SER A 170 -13.88 -8.22 8.54
C SER A 170 -15.11 -7.45 8.07
N PRO A 171 -15.11 -6.11 8.08
CA PRO A 171 -16.21 -5.30 7.55
C PRO A 171 -16.35 -5.42 6.03
N VAL A 172 -15.29 -5.80 5.32
CA VAL A 172 -15.26 -5.88 3.86
C VAL A 172 -16.32 -6.86 3.33
N ASP A 173 -16.34 -8.06 3.90
CA ASP A 173 -17.11 -9.19 3.39
C ASP A 173 -17.78 -10.03 4.47
N GLY A 174 -17.62 -9.68 5.74
CA GLY A 174 -18.15 -10.44 6.87
C GLY A 174 -17.42 -11.76 7.12
N SER A 175 -16.25 -11.97 6.51
CA SER A 175 -15.42 -13.15 6.77
C SER A 175 -14.66 -13.03 8.09
N GLY A 176 -14.35 -14.17 8.71
CA GLY A 176 -13.44 -14.25 9.84
C GLY A 176 -11.98 -14.22 9.38
N GLN A 177 -11.27 -13.14 9.64
CA GLN A 177 -9.84 -13.01 9.26
C GLN A 177 -8.96 -13.37 10.45
N PRO A 178 -8.15 -14.45 10.31
CA PRO A 178 -7.39 -14.97 11.43
C PRO A 178 -6.09 -14.20 11.69
N PHE A 179 -5.69 -14.26 12.94
CA PHE A 179 -4.39 -13.81 13.44
C PHE A 179 -3.92 -14.70 14.58
N LYS A 180 -2.65 -14.61 14.94
CA LYS A 180 -2.08 -15.29 16.11
C LYS A 180 -1.59 -14.22 17.07
N LEU A 181 -1.89 -14.37 18.35
CA LEU A 181 -1.56 -13.38 19.38
C LEU A 181 -0.90 -14.06 20.58
N ASN A 182 0.26 -13.58 20.99
CA ASN A 182 0.80 -13.86 22.31
C ASN A 182 0.22 -12.86 23.31
N ILE A 183 -0.49 -13.35 24.31
CA ILE A 183 -1.01 -12.60 25.45
C ILE A 183 -0.22 -13.05 26.67
N PRO A 184 0.66 -12.20 27.25
CA PRO A 184 1.47 -12.62 28.41
C PRO A 184 0.63 -13.22 29.52
N SER A 185 1.14 -14.29 30.17
CA SER A 185 0.42 -14.98 31.28
C SER A 185 0.18 -14.07 32.47
N ASP A 186 1.07 -13.10 32.68
CA ASP A 186 1.02 -12.07 33.73
C ASP A 186 0.30 -10.77 33.28
N TYR A 187 -0.34 -10.78 32.10
CA TYR A 187 -1.05 -9.60 31.59
C TYR A 187 -2.14 -9.11 32.52
N ASP A 188 -2.04 -7.86 32.90
CA ASP A 188 -3.04 -7.12 33.67
C ASP A 188 -3.62 -5.98 32.82
N PRO A 189 -4.95 -5.96 32.58
CA PRO A 189 -5.59 -4.89 31.81
C PRO A 189 -5.43 -3.47 32.37
N ALA A 190 -5.08 -3.33 33.64
CA ALA A 190 -4.78 -2.04 34.26
C ALA A 190 -3.44 -1.44 33.80
N HIS A 191 -2.57 -2.26 33.21
CA HIS A 191 -1.24 -1.88 32.76
C HIS A 191 -1.09 -2.15 31.26
N PRO A 192 -1.36 -1.15 30.39
CA PRO A 192 -1.25 -1.33 28.94
C PRO A 192 0.16 -1.75 28.52
N LEU A 193 0.25 -2.74 27.64
CA LEU A 193 1.51 -3.28 27.14
C LEU A 193 1.79 -2.84 25.71
N PRO A 194 3.06 -2.72 25.31
CA PRO A 194 3.46 -2.56 23.91
C PRO A 194 2.91 -3.69 23.04
N LEU A 195 2.81 -3.42 21.73
CA LEU A 195 2.40 -4.39 20.73
C LEU A 195 3.44 -4.47 19.61
N SER A 196 3.96 -5.67 19.33
CA SER A 196 4.71 -5.97 18.11
C SER A 196 3.80 -6.62 17.09
N ILE A 197 3.73 -6.09 15.86
CA ILE A 197 2.97 -6.65 14.76
C ILE A 197 3.94 -7.30 13.79
N GLU A 198 3.88 -8.63 13.72
CA GLU A 198 4.71 -9.47 12.88
C GLU A 198 4.03 -9.67 11.51
N LEU A 199 4.76 -9.29 10.46
CA LEU A 199 4.33 -9.40 9.08
C LEU A 199 5.08 -10.53 8.39
N HIS A 200 4.38 -11.61 8.04
CA HIS A 200 4.99 -12.79 7.43
C HIS A 200 5.66 -12.51 6.08
N GLY A 201 6.62 -13.33 5.72
CA GLY A 201 7.28 -13.30 4.41
C GLY A 201 6.37 -13.82 3.29
N ARG A 202 6.88 -13.77 2.04
CA ARG A 202 6.13 -14.27 0.89
C ARG A 202 5.81 -15.76 1.06
N SER A 203 4.59 -16.14 0.73
CA SER A 203 4.02 -17.47 0.87
C SER A 203 3.75 -17.90 2.32
N GLY A 204 4.04 -17.05 3.30
CA GLY A 204 3.71 -17.23 4.70
C GLY A 204 2.24 -17.04 5.05
N ASN A 205 1.91 -17.20 6.30
CA ASN A 205 0.61 -16.88 6.87
C ASN A 205 0.77 -16.59 8.38
N HIS A 206 -0.30 -16.25 9.06
CA HIS A 206 -0.29 -15.94 10.51
C HIS A 206 0.16 -17.09 11.42
N LEU A 207 0.27 -18.33 10.93
CA LEU A 207 0.71 -19.49 11.69
C LEU A 207 2.19 -19.83 11.46
N GLU A 208 2.81 -19.28 10.41
CA GLU A 208 4.19 -19.65 10.02
C GLU A 208 5.26 -19.15 10.98
N ASP A 209 4.94 -18.20 11.82
CA ASP A 209 5.80 -17.88 12.93
C ASP A 209 5.71 -19.00 14.00
N ALA A 210 6.29 -20.17 13.62
CA ALA A 210 6.34 -21.35 14.46
C ALA A 210 7.12 -21.09 15.74
N ASP A 211 7.92 -20.04 15.77
CA ASP A 211 8.78 -19.66 16.90
C ASP A 211 8.12 -18.67 17.86
N MET A 212 6.90 -18.19 17.56
CA MET A 212 6.15 -17.38 18.54
C MET A 212 5.93 -18.20 19.79
N ARG A 213 6.65 -17.84 20.84
CA ARG A 213 6.57 -18.46 22.16
C ARG A 213 5.94 -17.49 23.13
N GLU A 214 5.36 -18.05 24.18
CA GLU A 214 4.92 -17.22 25.29
C GLU A 214 6.09 -16.43 25.88
N HIS A 215 5.92 -15.14 25.98
CA HIS A 215 6.88 -14.22 26.62
C HIS A 215 6.12 -13.12 27.35
N ALA A 216 6.79 -12.48 28.29
CA ALA A 216 6.25 -11.37 29.06
C ALA A 216 6.58 -10.01 28.44
N GLY A 217 5.87 -9.00 28.87
CA GLY A 217 6.24 -7.60 28.68
C GLY A 217 5.65 -6.90 27.44
N TYR A 218 5.19 -7.63 26.42
CA TYR A 218 4.50 -7.05 25.27
C TYR A 218 3.59 -8.07 24.58
N PHE A 219 2.59 -7.59 23.84
CA PHE A 219 1.82 -8.42 22.91
C PHE A 219 2.60 -8.64 21.63
N GLU A 220 2.56 -9.85 21.11
CA GLU A 220 3.08 -10.16 19.77
C GLU A 220 1.94 -10.66 18.89
N LEU A 221 1.71 -9.97 17.79
CA LEU A 221 0.59 -10.20 16.89
C LEU A 221 1.10 -10.60 15.50
N SER A 222 0.87 -11.82 15.08
CA SER A 222 1.12 -12.29 13.72
C SER A 222 -0.16 -12.19 12.89
N VAL A 223 -0.12 -11.42 11.81
CA VAL A 223 -1.28 -11.14 10.96
C VAL A 223 -1.23 -11.94 9.67
N LEU A 224 -2.39 -12.30 9.12
CA LEU A 224 -2.48 -12.94 7.83
C LEU A 224 -2.28 -11.95 6.66
N GLY A 225 -2.72 -10.69 6.78
CA GLY A 225 -2.74 -9.77 5.65
C GLY A 225 -3.69 -10.24 4.54
N ARG A 226 -4.74 -10.97 4.89
CA ARG A 226 -5.75 -11.62 4.02
C ARG A 226 -5.20 -12.64 3.02
N ALA A 227 -3.91 -12.56 2.64
CA ALA A 227 -3.33 -13.39 1.60
C ALA A 227 -1.85 -13.68 1.85
N ARG A 228 -1.39 -14.84 1.36
CA ARG A 228 0.02 -15.28 1.49
C ARG A 228 1.02 -14.43 0.70
N ALA A 229 0.58 -13.60 -0.21
CA ALA A 229 1.44 -12.76 -1.05
C ALA A 229 0.85 -11.38 -1.36
N GLY A 230 0.01 -10.83 -0.48
CA GLY A 230 -0.67 -9.53 -0.65
C GLY A 230 0.24 -8.31 -0.55
N SER A 231 1.51 -8.49 -0.20
CA SER A 231 2.50 -7.41 -0.06
C SER A 231 2.06 -6.27 0.88
N TYR A 232 1.10 -6.54 1.75
CA TYR A 232 0.52 -5.59 2.71
C TYR A 232 0.01 -4.31 2.06
N ARG A 233 -0.65 -4.47 0.88
CA ARG A 233 -1.30 -3.38 0.13
C ARG A 233 -2.78 -3.66 -0.04
N ALA A 234 -3.57 -2.62 -0.27
CA ALA A 234 -5.03 -2.70 -0.46
C ALA A 234 -5.68 -3.51 0.68
N LEU A 235 -6.44 -4.57 0.42
CA LEU A 235 -7.07 -5.37 1.48
C LEU A 235 -6.07 -5.94 2.50
N SER A 236 -4.83 -6.25 2.11
CA SER A 236 -3.79 -6.69 3.04
C SER A 236 -3.37 -5.57 4.02
N GLU A 237 -3.33 -4.33 3.56
CA GLU A 237 -3.08 -3.15 4.39
C GLU A 237 -4.23 -2.91 5.35
N ALA A 238 -5.46 -2.95 4.82
CA ALA A 238 -6.67 -2.79 5.61
C ALA A 238 -6.79 -3.87 6.71
N ASP A 239 -6.42 -5.11 6.41
CA ASP A 239 -6.42 -6.22 7.38
C ASP A 239 -5.53 -5.94 8.58
N VAL A 240 -4.30 -5.44 8.36
CA VAL A 240 -3.39 -5.10 9.47
C VAL A 240 -3.98 -4.01 10.37
N LEU A 241 -4.61 -3.00 9.77
CA LEU A 241 -5.24 -1.92 10.54
C LEU A 241 -6.49 -2.39 11.29
N GLN A 242 -7.31 -3.22 10.67
CA GLN A 242 -8.52 -3.78 11.25
C GLN A 242 -8.20 -4.71 12.41
N VAL A 243 -7.18 -5.57 12.29
CA VAL A 243 -6.77 -6.45 13.39
C VAL A 243 -6.11 -5.66 14.53
N LEU A 244 -5.30 -4.63 14.22
CA LEU A 244 -4.76 -3.72 15.23
C LEU A 244 -5.89 -3.05 16.03
N ASP A 245 -6.92 -2.59 15.33
CA ASP A 245 -8.08 -1.97 15.99
C ASP A 245 -8.83 -2.98 16.86
N TYR A 246 -9.13 -4.17 16.33
CA TYR A 246 -9.76 -5.24 17.08
C TYR A 246 -8.98 -5.63 18.34
N VAL A 247 -7.68 -5.88 18.22
CA VAL A 247 -6.81 -6.24 19.35
C VAL A 247 -6.81 -5.14 20.41
N SER A 248 -6.74 -3.89 20.00
CA SER A 248 -6.73 -2.75 20.92
C SER A 248 -8.08 -2.41 21.56
N GLN A 249 -9.18 -2.94 21.03
CA GLN A 249 -10.50 -2.85 21.67
C GLN A 249 -10.69 -3.92 22.76
N HIS A 250 -9.98 -5.04 22.65
CA HIS A 250 -10.18 -6.17 23.53
C HIS A 250 -9.07 -6.35 24.56
N TRP A 251 -7.88 -5.83 24.31
CA TRP A 251 -6.74 -5.85 25.22
C TRP A 251 -6.15 -4.45 25.40
N ALA A 252 -5.61 -4.18 26.57
CA ALA A 252 -5.02 -2.88 26.90
C ALA A 252 -3.65 -2.73 26.22
N VAL A 253 -3.68 -2.32 24.96
CA VAL A 253 -2.48 -2.00 24.16
C VAL A 253 -2.04 -0.57 24.43
N ASP A 254 -0.75 -0.38 24.72
CA ASP A 254 -0.14 0.94 24.71
C ASP A 254 0.02 1.46 23.27
N ARG A 255 -0.91 2.31 22.87
CA ARG A 255 -0.95 2.88 21.51
C ARG A 255 0.25 3.77 21.16
N SER A 256 1.06 4.17 22.14
CA SER A 256 2.31 4.88 21.91
C SER A 256 3.49 3.95 21.58
N ARG A 257 3.32 2.64 21.79
CA ARG A 257 4.33 1.59 21.59
C ARG A 257 3.82 0.45 20.72
N VAL A 258 3.33 0.78 19.52
CA VAL A 258 2.95 -0.19 18.49
C VAL A 258 4.07 -0.25 17.46
N HIS A 259 4.64 -1.43 17.26
CA HIS A 259 5.81 -1.67 16.42
C HIS A 259 5.46 -2.57 15.24
N LEU A 260 6.11 -2.33 14.10
CA LEU A 260 6.00 -3.17 12.91
C LEU A 260 7.29 -3.95 12.72
N VAL A 261 7.17 -5.26 12.51
CA VAL A 261 8.30 -6.14 12.24
C VAL A 261 7.98 -7.04 11.04
N GLY A 262 8.97 -7.38 10.23
CA GLY A 262 8.76 -8.36 9.17
C GLY A 262 10.00 -8.69 8.36
N GLY A 263 9.97 -9.86 7.72
CA GLY A 263 11.02 -10.35 6.84
C GLY A 263 10.60 -10.40 5.37
N GLY A 264 11.52 -10.08 4.45
CA GLY A 264 11.27 -10.13 3.01
C GLY A 264 10.07 -9.28 2.58
N MET A 265 8.98 -9.94 2.16
CA MET A 265 7.71 -9.27 1.87
C MET A 265 7.17 -8.54 3.11
N GLY A 266 7.21 -9.15 4.28
CA GLY A 266 6.80 -8.54 5.55
C GLY A 266 7.66 -7.33 5.91
N GLY A 267 8.98 -7.40 5.71
CA GLY A 267 9.89 -6.27 5.93
C GLY A 267 9.60 -5.09 4.99
N THR A 268 9.24 -5.37 3.74
CA THR A 268 8.75 -4.37 2.79
C THR A 268 7.41 -3.80 3.25
N GLY A 269 6.52 -4.65 3.79
CA GLY A 269 5.22 -4.28 4.37
C GLY A 269 5.36 -3.39 5.61
N ALA A 270 6.30 -3.70 6.50
CA ALA A 270 6.56 -2.90 7.70
C ALA A 270 6.95 -1.46 7.32
N LEU A 271 7.85 -1.29 6.36
CA LEU A 271 8.21 0.03 5.85
C LEU A 271 7.05 0.72 5.10
N TRP A 272 6.23 -0.07 4.38
CA TRP A 272 5.05 0.44 3.70
C TRP A 272 4.05 1.02 4.68
N LEU A 273 3.60 0.24 5.65
CA LEU A 273 2.62 0.67 6.67
C LEU A 273 3.14 1.83 7.51
N ALA A 274 4.42 1.77 7.94
CA ALA A 274 5.05 2.86 8.68
C ALA A 274 5.06 4.17 7.88
N SER A 275 5.31 4.11 6.56
CA SER A 275 5.29 5.31 5.72
C SER A 275 3.90 5.85 5.45
N ARG A 276 2.88 5.01 5.47
CA ARG A 276 1.50 5.43 5.23
C ARG A 276 0.81 5.96 6.48
N TYR A 277 1.15 5.41 7.64
CA TYR A 277 0.51 5.72 8.92
C TYR A 277 1.53 6.07 10.01
N PRO A 278 2.40 7.08 9.78
CA PRO A 278 3.47 7.41 10.72
C PRO A 278 2.95 7.78 12.12
N GLN A 279 1.70 8.24 12.21
CA GLN A 279 1.03 8.56 13.47
C GLN A 279 0.53 7.34 14.24
N LEU A 280 0.65 6.12 13.73
CA LEU A 280 0.20 4.90 14.41
C LEU A 280 1.35 4.10 15.02
N PHE A 281 2.55 4.18 14.45
CA PHE A 281 3.64 3.27 14.77
C PHE A 281 4.81 3.96 15.46
N ALA A 282 5.33 3.30 16.51
CA ALA A 282 6.48 3.74 17.28
C ALA A 282 7.80 3.41 16.58
N SER A 283 7.85 2.33 15.79
CA SER A 283 9.01 1.96 15.00
C SER A 283 8.67 0.96 13.90
N GLY A 284 9.56 0.84 12.92
CA GLY A 284 9.54 -0.19 11.89
C GLY A 284 10.85 -0.98 11.88
N ARG A 285 10.75 -2.32 11.97
CA ARG A 285 11.88 -3.23 11.77
C ARG A 285 11.73 -3.97 10.45
N THR A 286 12.72 -3.89 9.59
CA THR A 286 12.75 -4.59 8.31
C THR A 286 13.92 -5.56 8.25
N VAL A 287 13.63 -6.81 7.94
CA VAL A 287 14.63 -7.85 7.70
C VAL A 287 14.57 -8.22 6.21
N CYS A 288 15.65 -7.98 5.48
CA CYS A 288 15.78 -8.19 4.01
C CYS A 288 14.58 -7.65 3.17
N GLY A 289 13.94 -6.57 3.62
CA GLY A 289 12.85 -5.91 2.91
C GLY A 289 13.32 -4.76 2.02
N SER A 290 12.41 -4.16 1.24
CA SER A 290 12.69 -3.04 0.33
C SER A 290 12.09 -1.73 0.81
N ALA A 291 12.87 -0.66 0.79
CA ALA A 291 12.46 0.72 1.02
C ALA A 291 12.35 1.55 -0.28
N SER A 292 12.62 0.95 -1.44
CA SER A 292 12.84 1.70 -2.69
C SER A 292 11.63 2.45 -3.23
N ASP A 293 10.43 1.99 -2.93
CA ASP A 293 9.17 2.56 -3.42
C ASP A 293 8.36 3.27 -2.31
N LYS A 294 9.04 3.68 -1.25
CA LYS A 294 8.40 4.36 -0.12
C LYS A 294 8.60 5.88 -0.18
N PRO A 295 7.59 6.69 0.18
CA PRO A 295 7.76 8.11 0.40
C PRO A 295 8.57 8.33 1.68
N LEU A 296 9.88 8.52 1.52
CA LEU A 296 10.82 8.54 2.65
C LEU A 296 10.59 9.71 3.63
N GLY A 297 10.06 10.84 3.14
CA GLY A 297 9.66 11.95 3.99
C GLY A 297 8.66 11.54 5.07
N ASN A 298 7.76 10.61 4.76
CA ASN A 298 6.75 10.10 5.68
C ASN A 298 7.37 9.36 6.88
N LEU A 299 8.60 8.85 6.74
CA LEU A 299 9.29 8.06 7.77
C LEU A 299 10.16 8.88 8.71
N ILE A 300 10.24 10.20 8.56
CA ILE A 300 11.14 11.04 9.41
C ILE A 300 10.82 10.98 10.90
N THR A 301 9.58 10.64 11.26
CA THR A 301 9.11 10.52 12.65
C THR A 301 9.06 9.09 13.15
N VAL A 302 9.36 8.09 12.29
CA VAL A 302 9.31 6.67 12.65
C VAL A 302 10.73 6.11 12.64
N PRO A 303 11.30 5.75 13.79
CA PRO A 303 12.58 5.06 13.86
C PRO A 303 12.57 3.73 13.08
N ILE A 304 13.59 3.50 12.27
CA ILE A 304 13.73 2.31 11.43
C ILE A 304 14.97 1.52 11.83
N TYR A 305 14.79 0.21 12.08
CA TYR A 305 15.88 -0.75 12.20
C TYR A 305 15.86 -1.69 11.00
N ALA A 306 16.93 -1.73 10.25
CA ALA A 306 17.08 -2.59 9.09
C ALA A 306 18.21 -3.60 9.28
N LEU A 307 17.91 -4.86 9.02
CA LEU A 307 18.87 -5.94 8.98
C LEU A 307 18.86 -6.54 7.58
N HIS A 308 19.95 -6.43 6.81
CA HIS A 308 19.99 -6.85 5.42
C HIS A 308 21.36 -7.36 5.03
N SER A 309 21.46 -8.59 4.53
CA SER A 309 22.74 -9.14 4.10
C SER A 309 23.27 -8.48 2.82
N GLU A 310 24.57 -8.17 2.78
CA GLU A 310 25.20 -7.55 1.61
C GLU A 310 25.05 -8.41 0.34
N ASP A 311 25.01 -9.73 0.51
CA ASP A 311 24.94 -10.75 -0.57
C ASP A 311 23.51 -11.24 -0.85
N ASP A 312 22.47 -10.53 -0.40
CA ASP A 312 21.10 -10.88 -0.73
C ASP A 312 20.82 -10.69 -2.22
N TYR A 313 20.60 -11.81 -2.93
CA TYR A 313 20.31 -11.83 -4.36
C TYR A 313 18.81 -11.83 -4.68
N ARG A 314 17.93 -12.15 -3.69
CA ARG A 314 16.46 -12.12 -3.88
C ARG A 314 15.91 -10.70 -3.78
N VAL A 315 16.30 -10.00 -2.73
CA VAL A 315 16.03 -8.57 -2.53
C VAL A 315 17.38 -7.89 -2.34
N PRO A 316 18.01 -7.39 -3.42
CA PRO A 316 19.31 -6.75 -3.29
C PRO A 316 19.36 -5.69 -2.21
N VAL A 317 20.42 -5.68 -1.40
CA VAL A 317 20.63 -4.73 -0.30
C VAL A 317 20.51 -3.27 -0.75
N LEU A 318 20.75 -3.00 -2.04
CA LEU A 318 20.57 -1.68 -2.65
C LEU A 318 19.14 -1.11 -2.47
N HIS A 319 18.13 -1.99 -2.40
CA HIS A 319 16.76 -1.59 -2.11
C HIS A 319 16.55 -1.05 -0.70
N THR A 320 17.51 -1.24 0.19
CA THR A 320 17.47 -0.78 1.59
C THR A 320 18.53 0.30 1.83
N ARG A 321 19.79 0.03 1.46
CA ARG A 321 20.96 0.89 1.72
C ARG A 321 20.75 2.34 1.22
N GLY A 322 20.46 2.51 -0.05
CA GLY A 322 20.30 3.82 -0.67
C GLY A 322 19.11 4.63 -0.12
N PRO A 323 17.89 4.07 -0.11
CA PRO A 323 16.73 4.74 0.47
C PRO A 323 16.90 5.10 1.94
N LEU A 324 17.46 4.22 2.77
CA LEU A 324 17.68 4.52 4.19
C LEU A 324 18.77 5.56 4.42
N ALA A 325 19.83 5.59 3.59
CA ALA A 325 20.79 6.69 3.60
C ALA A 325 20.11 8.03 3.30
N LYS A 326 19.20 8.06 2.33
CA LYS A 326 18.41 9.27 2.04
C LYS A 326 17.46 9.63 3.18
N LEU A 327 16.82 8.67 3.83
CA LEU A 327 15.98 8.91 5.00
C LEU A 327 16.81 9.54 6.14
N LEU A 328 18.00 9.03 6.38
CA LEU A 328 18.93 9.61 7.37
C LEU A 328 19.29 11.06 7.02
N ALA A 329 19.58 11.36 5.75
CA ALA A 329 19.86 12.72 5.28
C ALA A 329 18.64 13.66 5.41
N LEU A 330 17.41 13.14 5.34
CA LEU A 330 16.18 13.88 5.63
C LEU A 330 15.95 14.11 7.12
N GLY A 331 16.79 13.56 8.00
CA GLY A 331 16.70 13.68 9.46
C GLY A 331 15.88 12.57 10.12
N GLY A 332 15.61 11.45 9.44
CA GLY A 332 15.01 10.27 10.04
C GLY A 332 15.99 9.51 10.93
N ASN A 333 15.46 8.71 11.85
CA ASN A 333 16.25 7.85 12.73
C ASN A 333 16.38 6.47 12.11
N VAL A 334 17.60 6.07 11.73
CA VAL A 334 17.87 4.82 11.00
C VAL A 334 19.04 4.08 11.62
N THR A 335 18.83 2.80 11.90
CA THR A 335 19.90 1.84 12.17
C THR A 335 19.90 0.81 11.04
N LEU A 336 21.06 0.62 10.39
CA LEU A 336 21.23 -0.37 9.32
C LEU A 336 22.39 -1.28 9.66
N GLU A 337 22.13 -2.59 9.72
CA GLU A 337 23.15 -3.62 9.85
C GLU A 337 23.23 -4.44 8.56
N GLU A 338 24.46 -4.58 8.04
CA GLU A 338 24.73 -5.25 6.77
C GLU A 338 25.76 -6.38 6.95
N PRO A 339 25.40 -7.51 7.59
CA PRO A 339 26.26 -8.67 7.61
C PRO A 339 26.43 -9.24 6.20
N ASN A 340 27.45 -10.07 6.00
CA ASN A 340 27.70 -10.76 4.74
C ASN A 340 27.67 -12.29 4.93
N GLY A 341 27.27 -13.04 3.91
CA GLY A 341 27.26 -14.49 3.91
C GLY A 341 25.95 -15.15 4.37
N TYR A 342 24.89 -14.35 4.56
CA TYR A 342 23.57 -14.85 4.97
C TYR A 342 22.57 -14.88 3.81
N GLY A 343 22.88 -14.22 2.68
CA GLY A 343 21.97 -14.09 1.55
C GLY A 343 20.61 -13.54 2.00
N HIS A 344 19.51 -14.09 1.47
CA HIS A 344 18.16 -13.67 1.87
C HIS A 344 17.78 -14.14 3.28
N ALA A 345 18.51 -15.09 3.88
CA ALA A 345 18.21 -15.65 5.20
C ALA A 345 18.90 -14.89 6.34
N VAL A 346 18.97 -13.56 6.26
CA VAL A 346 19.69 -12.71 7.22
C VAL A 346 19.12 -12.75 8.65
N TRP A 347 17.89 -13.25 8.84
CA TRP A 347 17.34 -13.53 10.19
C TRP A 347 18.15 -14.56 10.97
N LYS A 348 18.98 -15.39 10.27
CA LYS A 348 19.93 -16.31 10.92
C LYS A 348 21.14 -15.60 11.54
N TYR A 349 21.29 -14.31 11.34
CA TYR A 349 22.29 -13.49 12.02
C TYR A 349 21.79 -13.15 13.43
N GLU A 350 21.91 -14.14 14.36
CA GLU A 350 21.35 -14.09 15.72
C GLU A 350 21.75 -12.83 16.51
N GLN A 351 23.01 -12.39 16.37
CA GLN A 351 23.49 -11.21 17.09
C GLN A 351 22.78 -9.92 16.64
N GLY A 352 22.49 -9.77 15.33
CA GLY A 352 21.75 -8.65 14.79
C GLY A 352 20.27 -8.70 15.19
N THR A 353 19.69 -9.90 15.17
CA THR A 353 18.32 -10.13 15.62
C THR A 353 18.17 -9.76 17.09
N ALA A 354 19.08 -10.24 17.97
CA ALA A 354 19.05 -9.91 19.38
C ALA A 354 19.21 -8.41 19.67
N ARG A 355 20.05 -7.68 18.89
CA ARG A 355 20.14 -6.21 19.01
C ARG A 355 18.85 -5.52 18.61
N ALA A 356 18.22 -5.95 17.53
CA ALA A 356 16.96 -5.41 17.08
C ALA A 356 15.84 -5.67 18.07
N ASP A 357 15.81 -6.87 18.70
CA ASP A 357 14.84 -7.23 19.73
C ASP A 357 15.01 -6.39 21.00
N ALA A 358 16.24 -6.05 21.38
CA ALA A 358 16.52 -5.16 22.50
C ALA A 358 16.22 -3.69 22.18
N TRP A 359 16.22 -3.30 20.90
CA TRP A 359 16.06 -1.93 20.46
C TRP A 359 14.58 -1.50 20.39
N PHE A 360 13.68 -2.34 19.84
CA PHE A 360 12.32 -1.90 19.52
C PHE A 360 11.49 -1.51 20.76
N PRO A 361 11.58 -2.19 21.92
CA PRO A 361 10.75 -1.82 23.08
C PRO A 361 11.08 -0.44 23.66
N GLN A 362 12.23 0.10 23.30
CA GLN A 362 12.67 1.43 23.73
C GLN A 362 12.07 2.56 22.88
N GLN A 363 11.47 2.24 21.74
CA GLN A 363 10.91 3.24 20.86
C GLN A 363 9.51 3.62 21.30
N VAL A 364 9.25 4.92 21.35
CA VAL A 364 7.96 5.49 21.69
C VAL A 364 7.57 6.45 20.58
N ARG A 365 6.37 6.33 20.07
CA ARG A 365 5.83 7.26 19.08
C ARG A 365 5.62 8.64 19.74
N PRO A 366 6.10 9.74 19.14
CA PRO A 366 5.87 11.06 19.69
C PRO A 366 4.37 11.40 19.74
N GLU A 367 3.97 12.18 20.71
CA GLU A 367 2.64 12.75 20.72
C GLU A 367 2.48 13.77 19.57
N SER A 368 1.26 13.91 19.06
CA SER A 368 0.97 14.80 17.93
C SER A 368 1.44 16.25 18.18
N ARG A 369 1.30 16.73 19.42
CA ARG A 369 1.74 18.07 19.84
C ARG A 369 3.27 18.26 19.91
N GLU A 370 4.03 17.20 19.87
CA GLU A 370 5.50 17.25 19.87
C GLU A 370 6.07 17.32 18.44
N VAL A 371 5.28 16.94 17.44
CA VAL A 371 5.72 16.85 16.05
C VAL A 371 5.65 18.22 15.39
N LYS A 372 6.79 18.90 15.30
CA LYS A 372 6.93 20.24 14.70
C LYS A 372 7.28 20.22 13.22
N ARG A 373 7.62 19.06 12.67
CA ARG A 373 7.96 18.89 11.25
C ARG A 373 7.25 17.69 10.68
N LEU A 374 6.54 17.91 9.59
CA LEU A 374 5.92 16.87 8.78
C LEU A 374 6.40 17.02 7.34
N ASP A 375 6.65 15.89 6.69
CA ASP A 375 6.99 15.79 5.28
C ASP A 375 6.26 14.55 4.76
N PHE A 376 5.07 14.75 4.21
CA PHE A 376 4.14 13.65 3.96
C PHE A 376 3.63 13.67 2.53
N THR A 377 3.74 12.52 1.90
CA THR A 377 3.18 12.24 0.58
C THR A 377 2.09 11.18 0.70
N ALA A 378 0.88 11.53 0.35
CA ALA A 378 -0.21 10.59 0.19
C ALA A 378 -0.21 10.01 -1.22
N LEU A 379 -0.19 8.69 -1.32
CA LEU A 379 -0.19 7.95 -2.58
C LEU A 379 -1.60 7.69 -3.11
N ASP A 380 -2.56 7.61 -2.20
CA ASP A 380 -3.98 7.35 -2.43
C ASP A 380 -4.80 7.85 -1.24
N GLY A 381 -6.11 7.71 -1.30
CA GLY A 381 -7.01 8.19 -0.27
C GLY A 381 -7.14 7.33 0.98
N ALA A 382 -6.51 6.16 1.03
CA ALA A 382 -6.54 5.33 2.22
C ALA A 382 -5.63 5.91 3.33
N ALA A 383 -4.55 6.60 2.95
CA ALA A 383 -3.60 7.18 3.89
C ALA A 383 -3.31 8.64 3.53
N VAL A 384 -4.11 9.55 4.06
CA VAL A 384 -4.08 11.00 3.76
C VAL A 384 -3.60 11.84 4.94
N ARG A 385 -3.31 11.22 6.09
CA ARG A 385 -3.03 11.91 7.35
C ARG A 385 -1.64 11.58 7.89
N ALA A 386 -0.96 12.60 8.39
CA ALA A 386 0.19 12.46 9.28
C ALA A 386 -0.02 13.35 10.50
N TYR A 387 -0.14 12.75 11.68
CA TYR A 387 -0.35 13.45 12.96
C TYR A 387 -1.52 14.44 12.91
N TRP A 388 -1.22 15.74 12.99
CA TRP A 388 -2.20 16.83 13.03
C TRP A 388 -2.59 17.41 11.67
N ALA A 389 -2.04 16.88 10.57
CA ALA A 389 -2.32 17.35 9.22
C ALA A 389 -2.89 16.24 8.33
N GLU A 390 -3.92 16.59 7.54
CA GLU A 390 -4.64 15.66 6.67
C GLU A 390 -5.01 16.32 5.34
N ILE A 391 -4.80 15.61 4.22
CA ILE A 391 -5.27 16.07 2.91
C ILE A 391 -6.77 15.86 2.83
N ALA A 392 -7.53 16.96 2.84
CA ALA A 392 -8.99 16.91 2.76
C ALA A 392 -9.50 16.88 1.32
N GLU A 393 -8.85 17.56 0.39
CA GLU A 393 -9.15 17.49 -1.05
C GLU A 393 -7.86 17.50 -1.86
N TRP A 394 -7.77 16.57 -2.81
CA TRP A 394 -6.66 16.48 -3.75
C TRP A 394 -6.66 17.64 -4.75
N GLY A 395 -5.49 18.00 -5.26
CA GLY A 395 -5.34 18.91 -6.38
C GLY A 395 -5.81 18.30 -7.70
N PRO A 396 -5.78 19.09 -8.79
CA PRO A 396 -6.34 18.66 -10.07
C PRO A 396 -5.45 17.68 -10.85
N GLU A 397 -4.18 17.52 -10.46
CA GLU A 397 -3.24 16.71 -11.23
C GLU A 397 -3.36 15.22 -10.83
N PRO A 398 -3.23 14.29 -11.80
CA PRO A 398 -3.28 12.86 -11.54
C PRO A 398 -1.94 12.35 -10.97
N LYS A 399 -1.50 12.94 -9.88
CA LYS A 399 -0.28 12.57 -9.17
C LYS A 399 -0.54 12.57 -7.66
N PRO A 400 0.34 11.96 -6.87
CA PRO A 400 0.28 12.05 -5.41
C PRO A 400 0.21 13.48 -4.89
N ALA A 401 -0.37 13.61 -3.71
CA ALA A 401 -0.42 14.88 -3.00
C ALA A 401 0.66 14.92 -1.92
N HIS A 402 1.30 16.06 -1.75
CA HIS A 402 2.39 16.22 -0.80
C HIS A 402 2.28 17.50 -0.01
N PHE A 403 2.57 17.42 1.30
CA PHE A 403 2.79 18.59 2.13
C PHE A 403 4.09 18.46 2.93
N ALA A 404 4.82 19.56 3.03
CA ALA A 404 5.89 19.74 3.99
C ALA A 404 5.54 20.90 4.92
N LEU A 405 5.43 20.61 6.22
CA LEU A 405 5.02 21.56 7.26
C LEU A 405 6.10 21.69 8.32
N LYS A 406 6.36 22.93 8.73
CA LYS A 406 7.31 23.21 9.81
C LYS A 406 6.73 24.28 10.75
N VAL A 407 6.61 23.92 12.02
CA VAL A 407 6.17 24.84 13.07
C VAL A 407 7.38 25.57 13.64
N GLY A 408 7.35 26.89 13.52
CA GLY A 408 8.35 27.81 14.05
C GLY A 408 7.89 28.49 15.35
N SER A 409 8.71 29.36 15.89
CA SER A 409 8.37 30.16 17.06
C SER A 409 7.23 31.14 16.77
N LYS A 410 6.51 31.56 17.79
CA LYS A 410 5.39 32.55 17.72
C LYS A 410 4.27 32.08 16.78
N ASN A 411 3.82 30.84 16.92
CA ASN A 411 2.75 30.26 16.13
C ASN A 411 2.91 30.47 14.61
N ARG A 412 4.11 30.23 14.08
CA ARG A 412 4.34 30.33 12.65
C ARG A 412 4.37 28.95 12.03
N LEU A 413 3.56 28.74 11.01
CA LEU A 413 3.55 27.56 10.16
C LEU A 413 4.16 27.90 8.80
N GLU A 414 5.26 27.23 8.45
CA GLU A 414 5.81 27.21 7.09
C GLU A 414 5.23 25.99 6.38
N ALA A 415 4.62 26.19 5.22
CA ALA A 415 3.97 25.15 4.46
C ALA A 415 4.40 25.17 2.99
N ARG A 416 4.74 23.99 2.48
CA ARG A 416 4.87 23.71 1.06
C ARG A 416 3.82 22.66 0.69
N LEU A 417 2.96 22.98 -0.25
CA LEU A 417 1.83 22.15 -0.65
C LEU A 417 1.91 21.87 -2.14
N ASP A 418 1.89 20.60 -2.52
CA ASP A 418 1.90 20.16 -3.92
C ASP A 418 0.72 19.24 -4.18
N ASN A 419 -0.05 19.54 -5.21
CA ASN A 419 -1.25 18.82 -5.61
C ASN A 419 -2.29 18.67 -4.48
N ILE A 420 -2.46 19.71 -3.67
CA ILE A 420 -3.46 19.80 -2.60
C ILE A 420 -4.39 20.97 -2.89
N ARG A 421 -5.69 20.74 -2.82
CA ARG A 421 -6.71 21.77 -2.90
C ARG A 421 -7.22 22.17 -1.51
N SER A 422 -7.33 21.20 -0.59
CA SER A 422 -7.71 21.48 0.79
C SER A 422 -6.86 20.65 1.75
N LEU A 423 -6.22 21.32 2.71
CA LEU A 423 -5.46 20.72 3.79
C LEU A 423 -6.18 21.00 5.12
N HIS A 424 -6.50 19.95 5.84
CA HIS A 424 -7.12 20.00 7.16
C HIS A 424 -6.04 19.96 8.25
N LEU A 425 -6.05 20.94 9.15
CA LEU A 425 -5.17 21.05 10.30
C LEU A 425 -5.96 20.87 11.59
N ARG A 426 -5.65 19.86 12.37
CA ARG A 426 -6.21 19.59 13.71
C ARG A 426 -5.41 20.40 14.72
N LEU A 427 -5.73 21.69 14.85
CA LEU A 427 -4.95 22.63 15.68
C LEU A 427 -4.95 22.24 17.15
N ALA A 428 -6.01 21.61 17.63
CA ALA A 428 -6.09 21.09 19.00
C ALA A 428 -5.06 19.96 19.28
N GLU A 429 -4.59 19.26 18.23
CA GLU A 429 -3.58 18.22 18.31
C GLU A 429 -2.17 18.69 17.88
N ALA A 430 -2.06 19.92 17.39
CA ALA A 430 -0.85 20.47 16.81
C ALA A 430 0.00 21.24 17.84
N PRO A 431 1.30 21.47 17.58
CA PRO A 431 2.20 22.20 18.49
C PRO A 431 2.03 23.72 18.41
N PHE A 432 0.79 24.18 18.51
CA PHE A 432 0.44 25.62 18.55
C PHE A 432 -0.12 26.02 19.90
N ASP A 433 0.11 27.29 20.26
CA ASP A 433 -0.52 27.94 21.40
C ASP A 433 -1.90 28.50 20.95
N ALA A 434 -2.97 27.96 21.51
CA ALA A 434 -4.32 28.33 21.11
C ALA A 434 -4.67 29.82 21.41
N ASP A 435 -3.99 30.42 22.37
CA ASP A 435 -4.23 31.82 22.81
C ASP A 435 -3.41 32.85 22.00
N GLN A 436 -2.61 32.36 21.02
CA GLN A 436 -1.81 33.22 20.15
C GLN A 436 -2.28 33.12 18.70
N PRO A 437 -2.26 34.21 17.93
CA PRO A 437 -2.63 34.14 16.50
C PRO A 437 -1.66 33.23 15.73
N LEU A 438 -2.18 32.49 14.76
CA LEU A 438 -1.40 31.62 13.88
C LEU A 438 -1.09 32.35 12.57
N ARG A 439 0.20 32.38 12.23
CA ARG A 439 0.68 32.89 10.94
C ARG A 439 1.07 31.74 10.03
N VAL A 440 0.35 31.60 8.92
CA VAL A 440 0.60 30.54 7.93
C VAL A 440 1.30 31.13 6.71
N ASN A 441 2.52 30.66 6.44
CA ASN A 441 3.32 31.00 5.28
C ASN A 441 3.28 29.81 4.31
N ILE A 442 2.48 29.89 3.26
CA ILE A 442 2.46 28.88 2.20
C ILE A 442 3.40 29.36 1.10
N GLU A 443 4.30 28.47 0.63
CA GLU A 443 5.25 28.79 -0.45
C GLU A 443 4.54 29.30 -1.70
N GLY A 444 4.94 30.48 -2.17
CA GLY A 444 4.34 31.11 -3.36
C GLY A 444 2.98 31.80 -3.13
N ALA A 445 2.50 31.91 -1.88
CA ALA A 445 1.21 32.54 -1.56
C ALA A 445 1.36 33.70 -0.54
N PRO A 446 0.39 34.63 -0.49
CA PRO A 446 0.30 35.60 0.58
C PRO A 446 0.15 34.94 1.95
N VAL A 447 0.70 35.60 2.98
CA VAL A 447 0.60 35.12 4.35
C VAL A 447 -0.84 35.15 4.86
N LEU A 448 -1.30 34.03 5.41
CA LEU A 448 -2.58 33.94 6.10
C LEU A 448 -2.38 34.20 7.60
N ASN A 449 -3.28 34.97 8.21
CA ASN A 449 -3.31 35.22 9.64
C ASN A 449 -4.63 34.71 10.21
N VAL A 450 -4.56 33.80 11.16
CA VAL A 450 -5.71 33.25 11.89
C VAL A 450 -5.70 33.88 13.28
N PRO A 451 -6.74 34.61 13.66
CA PRO A 451 -6.79 35.28 14.95
C PRO A 451 -6.88 34.29 16.12
N ALA A 452 -6.44 34.72 17.28
CA ALA A 452 -6.68 34.00 18.53
C ALA A 452 -8.11 34.32 19.06
N PRO A 453 -8.72 33.38 19.80
CA PRO A 453 -8.25 32.02 20.08
C PRO A 453 -8.33 31.15 18.82
N LEU A 454 -7.36 30.24 18.67
CA LEU A 454 -7.35 29.36 17.52
C LEU A 454 -8.51 28.36 17.58
N PRO A 455 -9.17 28.06 16.44
CA PRO A 455 -10.15 27.00 16.38
C PRO A 455 -9.49 25.62 16.59
N ALA A 456 -10.25 24.64 17.03
CA ALA A 456 -9.75 23.26 17.20
C ALA A 456 -9.28 22.65 15.87
N GLU A 457 -9.95 23.03 14.79
CA GLU A 457 -9.71 22.55 13.43
C GLU A 457 -9.70 23.71 12.44
N LEU A 458 -8.87 23.63 11.41
CA LEU A 458 -8.73 24.66 10.39
C LEU A 458 -8.52 23.98 9.03
N TRP A 459 -9.17 24.48 7.99
CA TRP A 459 -8.94 24.07 6.62
C TRP A 459 -8.21 25.18 5.87
N LEU A 460 -7.13 24.83 5.18
CA LEU A 460 -6.46 25.70 4.23
C LEU A 460 -6.96 25.29 2.83
N GLU A 461 -7.69 26.19 2.19
CA GLU A 461 -8.33 25.90 0.89
C GLU A 461 -7.74 26.76 -0.23
N HIS A 462 -7.47 26.11 -1.36
CA HIS A 462 -7.02 26.77 -2.58
C HIS A 462 -8.22 27.06 -3.48
N VAL A 463 -8.66 28.32 -3.47
CA VAL A 463 -9.81 28.82 -4.22
C VAL A 463 -9.35 29.97 -5.13
N ASP A 464 -9.75 29.95 -6.40
CA ASP A 464 -9.47 31.01 -7.39
C ASP A 464 -7.99 31.48 -7.38
N SER A 465 -7.07 30.50 -7.35
CA SER A 465 -5.62 30.72 -7.34
C SER A 465 -5.06 31.37 -6.07
N SER A 466 -5.83 31.41 -4.99
CA SER A 466 -5.40 31.91 -3.69
C SER A 466 -5.71 30.92 -2.56
N TRP A 467 -4.87 30.95 -1.52
CA TRP A 467 -5.11 30.19 -0.31
C TRP A 467 -5.94 31.01 0.67
N THR A 468 -6.90 30.34 1.30
CA THR A 468 -7.76 30.93 2.34
C THR A 468 -7.86 30.00 3.53
N ALA A 469 -8.17 30.54 4.69
CA ALA A 469 -8.51 29.78 5.89
C ALA A 469 -10.03 29.61 5.97
N ALA A 470 -10.51 28.39 6.19
CA ALA A 470 -11.91 28.04 6.33
C ALA A 470 -12.16 27.25 7.62
N GLU A 471 -13.36 27.39 8.18
CA GLU A 471 -13.79 26.70 9.42
C GLU A 471 -14.43 25.34 9.16
N SER A 472 -14.71 25.01 7.91
CA SER A 472 -15.29 23.73 7.48
C SER A 472 -14.60 23.21 6.23
N GLY A 473 -14.53 21.89 6.09
CA GLY A 473 -13.94 21.26 4.96
C GLY A 473 -14.79 21.26 3.69
N PRO A 474 -14.23 20.82 2.58
CA PRO A 474 -14.90 20.76 1.28
C PRO A 474 -16.12 19.83 1.32
N VAL A 475 -17.16 20.16 0.54
CA VAL A 475 -18.42 19.41 0.46
C VAL A 475 -18.31 18.37 -0.67
N ALA A 476 -18.59 17.11 -0.35
CA ALA A 476 -18.63 16.00 -1.32
C ALA A 476 -19.71 16.22 -2.43
N PRO A 477 -19.58 15.61 -3.61
CA PRO A 477 -18.60 14.59 -3.96
C PRO A 477 -17.28 15.16 -4.47
N PHE A 478 -16.21 14.81 -3.80
CA PHE A 478 -14.87 15.03 -4.31
C PHE A 478 -14.06 13.74 -4.13
N ARG A 479 -13.02 13.63 -4.89
CA ARG A 479 -12.20 12.44 -4.92
C ARG A 479 -11.17 12.49 -3.80
N LEU A 480 -11.17 11.47 -2.95
CA LEU A 480 -10.15 11.28 -1.90
C LEU A 480 -8.91 10.52 -2.40
N HIS A 481 -8.93 10.09 -3.67
CA HIS A 481 -7.90 9.21 -4.22
C HIS A 481 -7.22 9.86 -5.42
N THR A 482 -5.94 9.60 -5.60
CA THR A 482 -5.31 9.84 -6.90
C THR A 482 -6.02 9.01 -7.97
N PRO A 483 -5.92 9.39 -9.25
CA PRO A 483 -6.30 8.52 -10.34
C PRO A 483 -5.66 7.14 -10.11
N GLY A 484 -6.43 6.11 -9.86
CA GLY A 484 -5.81 4.91 -9.37
C GLY A 484 -6.55 3.61 -9.63
N GLY A 485 -7.56 3.64 -10.47
CA GLY A 485 -8.24 2.43 -10.89
C GLY A 485 -8.98 1.71 -9.76
N ALA A 486 -9.28 0.45 -9.98
CA ALA A 486 -10.15 -0.36 -9.14
C ALA A 486 -9.56 -0.68 -7.75
N ASN A 487 -8.28 -0.52 -7.52
CA ASN A 487 -7.66 -0.74 -6.20
C ASN A 487 -8.28 0.13 -5.10
N GLN A 488 -8.91 1.25 -5.48
CA GLN A 488 -9.60 2.15 -4.56
C GLN A 488 -10.80 1.50 -3.86
N LEU A 489 -11.37 0.44 -4.45
CA LEU A 489 -12.48 -0.30 -3.84
C LEU A 489 -12.00 -1.28 -2.76
N TYR A 490 -10.70 -1.56 -2.70
CA TYR A 490 -10.11 -2.53 -1.77
C TYR A 490 -9.40 -1.82 -0.60
N ASP A 491 -9.97 -0.74 -0.11
CA ASP A 491 -9.46 0.11 0.99
C ASP A 491 -9.85 -0.38 2.39
N GLY A 492 -10.61 -1.48 2.46
CA GLY A 492 -11.07 -2.04 3.73
C GLY A 492 -12.54 -1.74 4.05
N GLU A 493 -13.21 -0.92 3.23
CA GLU A 493 -14.63 -0.63 3.36
C GLU A 493 -15.49 -1.81 2.86
N PRO A 494 -16.76 -1.92 3.31
CA PRO A 494 -17.67 -2.97 2.85
C PRO A 494 -17.82 -3.01 1.33
N LEU A 495 -17.67 -4.20 0.74
CA LEU A 495 -17.69 -4.44 -0.70
C LEU A 495 -18.77 -5.46 -1.07
N LEU A 496 -19.45 -5.22 -2.20
CA LEU A 496 -20.48 -6.10 -2.75
C LEU A 496 -20.31 -6.22 -4.27
N ILE A 497 -20.28 -7.46 -4.76
CA ILE A 497 -20.33 -7.77 -6.19
C ILE A 497 -21.78 -8.00 -6.59
N VAL A 498 -22.23 -7.26 -7.59
CA VAL A 498 -23.62 -7.27 -8.07
C VAL A 498 -23.65 -7.70 -9.53
N TYR A 499 -24.27 -8.82 -9.82
CA TYR A 499 -24.45 -9.29 -11.20
C TYR A 499 -25.86 -9.08 -11.69
N GLY A 500 -26.01 -8.78 -12.98
CA GLY A 500 -27.30 -8.60 -13.60
C GLY A 500 -28.05 -9.92 -13.81
N THR A 501 -29.38 -9.87 -13.72
CA THR A 501 -30.28 -11.03 -13.89
C THR A 501 -31.19 -10.89 -15.11
N HIS A 502 -31.01 -9.85 -15.90
CA HIS A 502 -31.83 -9.62 -17.11
C HIS A 502 -31.12 -10.13 -18.38
N GLY A 503 -31.88 -10.36 -19.43
CA GLY A 503 -31.40 -10.95 -20.67
C GLY A 503 -31.82 -12.42 -20.81
N ASP A 504 -31.29 -13.12 -21.82
CA ASP A 504 -31.53 -14.55 -22.00
C ASP A 504 -30.79 -15.42 -20.95
N ALA A 505 -31.14 -16.70 -20.88
CA ALA A 505 -30.56 -17.62 -19.88
C ALA A 505 -29.03 -17.75 -20.00
N ALA A 506 -28.48 -17.66 -21.21
CA ALA A 506 -27.05 -17.76 -21.43
C ALA A 506 -26.33 -16.52 -20.89
N THR A 507 -26.89 -15.33 -21.14
CA THR A 507 -26.38 -14.06 -20.61
C THR A 507 -26.41 -14.05 -19.07
N GLN A 508 -27.53 -14.44 -18.47
CA GLN A 508 -27.65 -14.50 -17.01
C GLN A 508 -26.64 -15.47 -16.39
N ALA A 509 -26.44 -16.64 -17.01
CA ALA A 509 -25.46 -17.62 -16.56
C ALA A 509 -24.02 -17.04 -16.66
N ALA A 510 -23.71 -16.35 -17.76
CA ALA A 510 -22.40 -15.74 -17.97
C ALA A 510 -22.08 -14.64 -16.94
N LEU A 511 -23.04 -13.74 -16.65
CA LEU A 511 -22.90 -12.69 -15.64
C LEU A 511 -22.66 -13.27 -14.24
N ARG A 512 -23.40 -14.33 -13.89
CA ARG A 512 -23.19 -15.04 -12.62
C ARG A 512 -21.82 -15.71 -12.54
N VAL A 513 -21.31 -16.28 -13.63
CA VAL A 513 -19.96 -16.87 -13.70
C VAL A 513 -18.91 -15.79 -13.48
N ALA A 514 -19.04 -14.63 -14.14
CA ALA A 514 -18.12 -13.50 -13.96
C ALA A 514 -18.10 -12.99 -12.52
N ALA A 515 -19.26 -12.85 -11.87
CA ALA A 515 -19.35 -12.47 -10.47
C ALA A 515 -18.67 -13.50 -9.55
N GLY A 516 -18.92 -14.78 -9.78
CA GLY A 516 -18.27 -15.85 -9.04
C GLY A 516 -16.76 -15.88 -9.24
N ALA A 517 -16.25 -15.57 -10.43
CA ALA A 517 -14.83 -15.45 -10.68
C ALA A 517 -14.22 -14.24 -9.93
N ALA A 518 -14.87 -13.09 -9.95
CA ALA A 518 -14.45 -11.89 -9.24
C ALA A 518 -14.40 -12.13 -7.71
N SER A 519 -15.37 -12.85 -7.15
CA SER A 519 -15.39 -13.18 -5.72
C SER A 519 -14.31 -14.19 -5.31
N ARG A 520 -14.09 -15.22 -6.12
CA ARG A 520 -13.18 -16.33 -5.85
C ARG A 520 -11.73 -16.07 -6.31
N SER A 521 -11.46 -15.01 -7.02
CA SER A 521 -10.09 -14.69 -7.46
C SER A 521 -9.10 -14.69 -6.29
N SER A 522 -9.62 -14.49 -5.08
CA SER A 522 -8.88 -14.57 -3.83
C SER A 522 -8.50 -15.99 -3.38
N ASN A 523 -9.27 -17.01 -3.77
CA ASN A 523 -9.10 -18.40 -3.32
C ASN A 523 -8.46 -19.32 -4.37
N ALA A 524 -7.99 -18.78 -5.50
CA ALA A 524 -7.50 -19.61 -6.62
C ALA A 524 -6.27 -20.47 -6.27
N SER A 525 -5.52 -20.12 -5.25
CA SER A 525 -4.36 -20.88 -4.80
C SER A 525 -4.66 -21.89 -3.69
N TRP A 526 -5.88 -21.93 -3.20
CA TRP A 526 -6.31 -22.91 -2.20
C TRP A 526 -6.82 -24.20 -2.86
N PRO A 527 -6.46 -25.40 -2.41
CA PRO A 527 -5.63 -25.81 -1.28
C PRO A 527 -4.19 -26.14 -1.65
N LYS A 528 -3.72 -25.77 -2.85
CA LYS A 528 -2.35 -26.13 -3.27
C LYS A 528 -1.34 -25.36 -2.41
N PRO A 529 -0.42 -26.04 -1.69
CA PRO A 529 0.72 -25.37 -1.11
C PRO A 529 1.46 -24.63 -2.23
N ALA A 530 1.75 -23.36 -2.02
CA ALA A 530 2.54 -22.60 -2.96
C ALA A 530 3.87 -23.36 -3.19
N ARG A 531 4.10 -23.81 -4.40
CA ARG A 531 5.41 -24.35 -4.77
C ARG A 531 6.39 -23.19 -4.81
N ASP A 532 7.57 -23.45 -4.29
CA ASP A 532 8.67 -22.53 -4.17
C ASP A 532 8.77 -21.51 -5.30
N GLY A 533 8.71 -20.23 -4.93
CA GLY A 533 9.18 -19.12 -5.75
C GLY A 533 8.33 -18.77 -6.97
N GLY A 534 7.20 -19.41 -7.18
CA GLY A 534 6.27 -19.04 -8.24
C GLY A 534 5.72 -17.62 -7.99
N ASN A 535 5.80 -16.80 -9.02
CA ASN A 535 5.06 -15.55 -9.03
C ASN A 535 3.58 -15.92 -9.19
N ASP A 536 2.87 -16.09 -8.08
CA ASP A 536 1.54 -16.72 -8.05
C ASP A 536 0.46 -15.85 -8.70
N GLY A 537 0.85 -14.79 -9.42
CA GLY A 537 -0.09 -13.87 -10.07
C GLY A 537 -1.07 -13.25 -9.07
N VAL A 538 -0.64 -13.07 -7.84
CA VAL A 538 -1.47 -12.68 -6.71
C VAL A 538 -2.07 -11.31 -6.94
N ALA A 539 -3.35 -11.25 -7.17
CA ALA A 539 -4.09 -10.01 -7.14
C ALA A 539 -4.14 -9.47 -5.69
N TYR A 540 -4.07 -8.15 -5.55
CA TYR A 540 -4.11 -7.47 -4.25
C TYR A 540 -5.39 -7.73 -3.42
N ASN A 541 -6.40 -8.34 -4.03
CA ASN A 541 -7.70 -8.62 -3.44
C ASN A 541 -7.87 -10.06 -2.97
N GLN A 542 -6.82 -10.86 -2.91
CA GLN A 542 -6.91 -12.23 -2.44
C GLN A 542 -7.37 -12.30 -0.99
N ASN A 543 -8.26 -13.24 -0.73
CA ASN A 543 -8.82 -13.50 0.58
C ASN A 543 -8.76 -15.00 0.87
N LEU A 544 -7.81 -15.42 1.68
CA LEU A 544 -7.53 -16.84 1.93
C LEU A 544 -8.63 -17.54 2.72
N TYR A 545 -9.33 -16.82 3.59
CA TYR A 545 -10.36 -17.36 4.49
C TYR A 545 -11.74 -16.73 4.28
N GLY A 546 -12.07 -16.34 3.06
CA GLY A 546 -13.36 -15.77 2.74
C GLY A 546 -13.59 -15.65 1.24
N GLU A 547 -14.75 -15.20 0.89
CA GLU A 547 -15.17 -14.84 -0.46
C GLU A 547 -15.84 -13.47 -0.40
N LEU A 548 -15.60 -12.64 -1.40
CA LEU A 548 -16.31 -11.37 -1.49
C LEU A 548 -17.82 -11.64 -1.72
N ASN A 549 -18.66 -10.86 -1.07
CA ASN A 549 -20.11 -11.02 -1.14
C ASN A 549 -20.63 -10.80 -2.56
N ILE A 550 -21.55 -11.66 -2.98
CA ILE A 550 -22.23 -11.58 -4.28
C ILE A 550 -23.75 -11.50 -4.05
N LYS A 551 -24.42 -10.62 -4.80
CA LYS A 551 -25.88 -10.57 -4.90
C LYS A 551 -26.33 -10.47 -6.35
N ALA A 552 -27.47 -11.04 -6.63
CA ALA A 552 -28.23 -10.69 -7.84
C ALA A 552 -28.69 -9.23 -7.74
N ASP A 553 -28.77 -8.53 -8.85
CA ASP A 553 -29.14 -7.11 -8.89
C ASP A 553 -30.53 -6.84 -8.30
N VAL A 554 -31.45 -7.82 -8.43
CA VAL A 554 -32.81 -7.77 -7.86
C VAL A 554 -32.86 -7.93 -6.34
N ASP A 555 -31.79 -8.48 -5.75
CA ASP A 555 -31.66 -8.72 -4.31
C ASP A 555 -30.89 -7.59 -3.58
N VAL A 556 -30.43 -6.58 -4.31
CA VAL A 556 -29.66 -5.47 -3.75
C VAL A 556 -30.58 -4.51 -3.04
N THR A 557 -30.38 -4.36 -1.74
CA THR A 557 -31.17 -3.46 -0.91
C THR A 557 -30.73 -2.00 -1.01
N PRO A 558 -31.57 -1.02 -0.62
CA PRO A 558 -31.14 0.37 -0.48
C PRO A 558 -29.95 0.54 0.47
N GLU A 559 -29.89 -0.29 1.52
CA GLU A 559 -28.79 -0.27 2.50
C GLU A 559 -27.48 -0.76 1.86
N ASP A 560 -27.51 -1.83 1.05
CA ASP A 560 -26.32 -2.27 0.31
C ASP A 560 -25.75 -1.13 -0.56
N ARG A 561 -26.63 -0.40 -1.27
CA ARG A 561 -26.23 0.73 -2.12
C ARG A 561 -25.68 1.90 -1.34
N ALA A 562 -26.18 2.14 -0.13
CA ALA A 562 -25.78 3.26 0.70
C ALA A 562 -24.47 3.00 1.47
N GLN A 563 -24.19 1.75 1.84
CA GLN A 563 -23.14 1.43 2.79
C GLN A 563 -21.93 0.71 2.17
N ARG A 564 -22.01 0.24 0.91
CA ARG A 564 -21.00 -0.62 0.30
C ARG A 564 -20.37 0.01 -0.94
N HIS A 565 -19.11 -0.30 -1.18
CA HIS A 565 -18.56 -0.23 -2.54
C HIS A 565 -19.23 -1.30 -3.39
N LEU A 566 -19.51 -1.00 -4.65
CA LEU A 566 -20.21 -1.93 -5.54
C LEU A 566 -19.35 -2.28 -6.76
N VAL A 567 -19.15 -3.56 -7.01
CA VAL A 567 -18.69 -4.05 -8.31
C VAL A 567 -19.91 -4.44 -9.11
N LEU A 568 -20.25 -3.66 -10.12
CA LEU A 568 -21.46 -3.85 -10.94
C LEU A 568 -21.11 -4.57 -12.25
N ILE A 569 -21.66 -5.75 -12.46
CA ILE A 569 -21.39 -6.58 -13.64
C ILE A 569 -22.62 -6.65 -14.53
N GLY A 570 -22.48 -6.21 -15.78
CA GLY A 570 -23.54 -6.16 -16.78
C GLY A 570 -23.84 -4.75 -17.28
N THR A 571 -24.53 -4.67 -18.42
CA THR A 571 -25.02 -3.40 -18.98
C THR A 571 -26.26 -2.90 -18.24
N ALA A 572 -26.75 -1.71 -18.57
CA ALA A 572 -28.02 -1.18 -18.02
C ALA A 572 -29.24 -2.04 -18.39
N GLU A 573 -29.20 -2.77 -19.51
CA GLU A 573 -30.26 -3.70 -19.92
C GLU A 573 -30.19 -5.02 -19.15
N GLN A 574 -28.99 -5.39 -18.65
CA GLN A 574 -28.73 -6.65 -17.98
C GLN A 574 -28.82 -6.53 -16.45
N ASN A 575 -28.54 -5.34 -15.89
CA ASN A 575 -28.41 -5.12 -14.44
C ASN A 575 -29.26 -3.92 -14.01
N SER A 576 -30.28 -4.18 -13.20
CA SER A 576 -31.24 -3.17 -12.73
C SER A 576 -30.59 -2.07 -11.86
N VAL A 577 -29.52 -2.40 -11.12
CA VAL A 577 -28.76 -1.40 -10.34
C VAL A 577 -28.02 -0.44 -11.28
N VAL A 578 -27.39 -0.98 -12.33
CA VAL A 578 -26.76 -0.15 -13.38
C VAL A 578 -27.80 0.72 -14.08
N ALA A 579 -28.96 0.15 -14.45
CA ALA A 579 -30.07 0.88 -15.08
C ALA A 579 -30.51 2.09 -14.22
N ALA A 580 -30.61 1.91 -12.90
CA ALA A 580 -30.99 2.98 -11.97
C ALA A 580 -29.94 4.09 -11.86
N LEU A 581 -28.66 3.78 -12.12
CA LEU A 581 -27.56 4.73 -12.04
C LEU A 581 -27.19 5.36 -13.40
N ALA A 582 -27.54 4.71 -14.52
CA ALA A 582 -27.05 5.00 -15.87
C ALA A 582 -27.12 6.48 -16.29
N ALA A 583 -28.21 7.17 -15.95
CA ALA A 583 -28.41 8.58 -16.30
C ALA A 583 -27.42 9.53 -15.59
N ARG A 584 -26.84 9.08 -14.49
CA ARG A 584 -25.92 9.85 -13.63
C ARG A 584 -24.45 9.42 -13.78
N LEU A 585 -24.19 8.37 -14.57
CA LEU A 585 -22.84 7.90 -14.84
C LEU A 585 -22.20 8.71 -15.99
N PRO A 586 -20.88 8.87 -15.98
CA PRO A 586 -20.18 9.69 -16.97
C PRO A 586 -20.03 9.01 -18.34
N VAL A 587 -20.44 7.75 -18.47
CA VAL A 587 -20.48 6.99 -19.71
C VAL A 587 -21.75 6.12 -19.72
N ARG A 588 -22.34 5.97 -20.90
CA ARG A 588 -23.48 5.07 -21.15
C ARG A 588 -23.15 4.14 -22.29
N LEU A 589 -23.61 2.92 -22.19
CA LEU A 589 -23.54 1.95 -23.26
C LEU A 589 -24.91 1.96 -23.95
N GLU A 590 -24.97 2.51 -25.16
CA GLU A 590 -26.19 2.72 -25.97
C GLU A 590 -26.10 1.86 -27.24
N GLY A 591 -26.68 0.66 -27.23
CA GLY A 591 -26.51 -0.28 -28.32
C GLY A 591 -25.01 -0.59 -28.54
N ASP A 592 -24.53 -0.42 -29.75
CA ASP A 592 -23.13 -0.68 -30.11
C ASP A 592 -22.17 0.52 -29.88
N GLU A 593 -22.58 1.50 -29.05
CA GLU A 593 -21.78 2.69 -28.78
C GLU A 593 -21.59 2.96 -27.29
N LEU A 594 -20.42 3.43 -26.94
CA LEU A 594 -20.11 4.07 -25.66
C LEU A 594 -20.28 5.58 -25.84
N ALA A 595 -21.27 6.15 -25.16
CA ALA A 595 -21.58 7.57 -25.16
C ALA A 595 -21.03 8.21 -23.87
N TRP A 596 -20.04 9.08 -23.99
CA TRP A 596 -19.39 9.77 -22.87
C TRP A 596 -20.07 11.11 -22.59
N ASN A 597 -20.09 11.55 -21.34
CA ASN A 597 -20.72 12.82 -20.96
C ASN A 597 -19.98 14.08 -21.47
N ASP A 598 -18.78 13.93 -22.06
CA ASP A 598 -18.08 14.99 -22.80
C ASP A 598 -18.54 15.12 -24.26
N GLY A 599 -19.55 14.35 -24.65
CA GLY A 599 -20.13 14.32 -25.99
C GLY A 599 -19.38 13.40 -26.96
N SER A 600 -18.27 12.81 -26.59
CA SER A 600 -17.57 11.87 -27.47
C SER A 600 -18.29 10.52 -27.51
N ARG A 601 -18.13 9.78 -28.62
CA ARG A 601 -18.67 8.44 -28.83
C ARG A 601 -17.60 7.50 -29.35
N SER A 602 -17.68 6.24 -29.00
CA SER A 602 -16.79 5.19 -29.49
C SER A 602 -17.55 3.87 -29.64
N SER A 603 -17.05 2.98 -30.52
CA SER A 603 -17.69 1.67 -30.69
C SER A 603 -17.65 0.84 -29.40
N ALA A 604 -18.75 0.13 -29.11
CA ALA A 604 -18.84 -0.87 -28.06
C ALA A 604 -18.74 -2.31 -28.59
N ARG A 605 -18.64 -2.49 -29.92
CA ARG A 605 -18.49 -3.82 -30.54
C ARG A 605 -17.14 -4.42 -30.20
N ASP A 606 -17.13 -5.67 -29.77
CA ASP A 606 -15.90 -6.36 -29.32
C ASP A 606 -15.16 -5.57 -28.24
N ARG A 607 -15.91 -4.88 -27.36
CA ARG A 607 -15.33 -4.02 -26.32
C ARG A 607 -15.94 -4.36 -24.96
N ALA A 608 -15.10 -4.18 -23.93
CA ALA A 608 -15.56 -4.18 -22.55
C ALA A 608 -15.10 -2.89 -21.87
N LEU A 609 -15.99 -2.33 -21.07
CA LEU A 609 -15.76 -1.13 -20.26
C LEU A 609 -15.47 -1.53 -18.81
N GLY A 610 -14.45 -0.96 -18.21
CA GLY A 610 -14.26 -0.87 -16.76
C GLY A 610 -14.28 0.59 -16.34
N LEU A 611 -15.15 0.96 -15.40
CA LEU A 611 -15.30 2.33 -14.90
C LEU A 611 -15.31 2.36 -13.39
N VAL A 612 -14.39 3.09 -12.78
CA VAL A 612 -14.44 3.48 -11.36
C VAL A 612 -15.04 4.87 -11.25
N HIS A 613 -16.05 5.02 -10.41
CA HIS A 613 -16.74 6.29 -10.15
C HIS A 613 -17.29 6.33 -8.74
N TYR A 614 -17.62 7.51 -8.20
CA TYR A 614 -18.40 7.53 -6.96
C TYR A 614 -19.79 6.94 -7.22
N ASN A 615 -20.35 6.33 -6.19
CA ASN A 615 -21.72 5.86 -6.25
C ASN A 615 -22.68 7.06 -6.18
N PRO A 616 -23.49 7.33 -7.25
CA PRO A 616 -24.41 8.46 -7.23
C PRO A 616 -25.46 8.41 -6.11
N ASP A 617 -25.80 7.23 -5.58
CA ASP A 617 -26.72 7.06 -4.45
C ASP A 617 -26.03 7.27 -3.09
N ALA A 618 -24.70 7.12 -3.04
CA ALA A 618 -23.89 7.26 -1.83
C ALA A 618 -22.51 7.84 -2.19
N PRO A 619 -22.33 9.16 -2.34
CA PRO A 619 -21.11 9.77 -2.87
C PRO A 619 -19.82 9.48 -2.09
N SER A 620 -19.89 8.96 -0.87
CA SER A 620 -18.76 8.47 -0.08
C SER A 620 -18.36 7.03 -0.43
N ARG A 621 -19.10 6.36 -1.32
CA ARG A 621 -18.85 5.00 -1.78
C ARG A 621 -18.46 5.01 -3.25
N LEU A 622 -17.75 4.00 -3.69
CA LEU A 622 -17.32 3.83 -5.07
C LEU A 622 -18.11 2.73 -5.75
N ILE A 623 -18.21 2.84 -7.07
CA ILE A 623 -18.62 1.75 -7.94
C ILE A 623 -17.46 1.39 -8.88
N PHE A 624 -17.35 0.11 -9.18
CA PHE A 624 -16.58 -0.38 -10.32
C PHE A 624 -17.56 -1.06 -11.27
N TRP A 625 -17.86 -0.42 -12.38
CA TRP A 625 -18.78 -0.93 -13.38
C TRP A 625 -18.04 -1.65 -14.50
N VAL A 626 -18.39 -2.91 -14.72
CA VAL A 626 -17.85 -3.79 -15.77
C VAL A 626 -18.97 -4.12 -16.75
N ALA A 627 -18.84 -3.71 -18.01
CA ALA A 627 -19.88 -3.87 -19.01
C ALA A 627 -19.33 -4.32 -20.37
N SER A 628 -20.04 -5.22 -21.01
CA SER A 628 -19.83 -5.60 -22.41
C SER A 628 -21.17 -5.98 -23.04
N ASN A 629 -21.33 -5.68 -24.34
CA ASN A 629 -22.47 -6.19 -25.12
C ASN A 629 -22.29 -7.67 -25.52
N ASP A 630 -21.09 -8.20 -25.39
CA ASP A 630 -20.79 -9.60 -25.69
C ASP A 630 -20.93 -10.47 -24.44
N ALA A 631 -21.99 -11.27 -24.37
CA ALA A 631 -22.21 -12.20 -23.28
C ALA A 631 -21.08 -13.24 -23.14
N ALA A 632 -20.38 -13.58 -24.24
CA ALA A 632 -19.27 -14.49 -24.21
C ALA A 632 -18.09 -13.94 -23.40
N ALA A 633 -17.94 -12.61 -23.33
CA ALA A 633 -16.91 -11.95 -22.52
C ALA A 633 -17.07 -12.27 -21.02
N TYR A 634 -18.31 -12.41 -20.54
CA TYR A 634 -18.57 -12.77 -19.15
C TYR A 634 -18.41 -14.27 -18.88
N ALA A 635 -18.71 -15.11 -19.89
CA ALA A 635 -18.67 -16.57 -19.76
C ALA A 635 -17.27 -17.11 -19.46
N ALA A 636 -16.23 -16.44 -19.92
CA ALA A 636 -14.83 -16.78 -19.62
C ALA A 636 -14.51 -16.64 -18.11
N GLY A 637 -15.34 -15.91 -17.34
CA GLY A 637 -15.15 -15.67 -15.91
C GLY A 637 -13.95 -14.79 -15.55
N SER A 638 -13.24 -14.31 -16.56
CA SER A 638 -11.99 -13.53 -16.39
C SER A 638 -12.19 -12.02 -16.57
N LEU A 639 -13.31 -11.59 -17.13
CA LEU A 639 -13.50 -10.20 -17.57
C LEU A 639 -13.30 -9.18 -16.44
N ALA A 640 -13.88 -9.40 -15.25
CA ALA A 640 -13.71 -8.46 -14.15
C ALA A 640 -12.28 -8.43 -13.61
N PRO A 641 -11.60 -9.56 -13.32
CA PRO A 641 -10.19 -9.59 -12.97
C PRO A 641 -9.26 -9.04 -14.05
N GLU A 642 -9.54 -9.30 -15.33
CA GLU A 642 -8.75 -8.80 -16.45
C GLU A 642 -8.91 -7.28 -16.61
N LEU A 643 -10.13 -6.75 -16.49
CA LEU A 643 -10.35 -5.31 -16.48
C LEU A 643 -9.73 -4.63 -15.26
N LEU A 644 -9.78 -5.25 -14.08
CA LEU A 644 -9.07 -4.78 -12.90
C LEU A 644 -7.56 -4.72 -13.12
N GLY A 645 -7.00 -5.72 -13.82
CA GLY A 645 -5.59 -5.78 -14.18
C GLY A 645 -5.21 -4.81 -15.30
N ALA A 646 -6.16 -4.49 -16.20
CA ALA A 646 -5.96 -3.58 -17.33
C ALA A 646 -6.09 -2.10 -16.94
N LEU A 647 -6.74 -1.79 -15.79
CA LEU A 647 -6.74 -0.42 -15.29
C LEU A 647 -5.29 -0.02 -14.96
N PRO A 648 -4.61 0.76 -15.81
CA PRO A 648 -3.29 1.28 -15.48
C PRO A 648 -3.41 2.02 -14.14
N SER A 649 -2.36 1.99 -13.34
CA SER A 649 -2.31 2.82 -12.15
C SER A 649 -2.52 4.28 -12.58
N GLY A 650 -3.70 4.83 -12.34
CA GLY A 650 -4.05 6.17 -12.76
C GLY A 650 -5.26 6.31 -13.68
N ALA A 651 -5.75 5.24 -14.30
CA ALA A 651 -6.98 5.29 -15.08
C ALA A 651 -8.21 4.98 -14.23
N ASP A 652 -9.28 5.71 -14.46
CA ASP A 652 -10.58 5.50 -13.84
C ASP A 652 -11.57 4.83 -14.76
N ALA A 653 -11.34 4.94 -16.06
CA ALA A 653 -12.08 4.20 -17.07
C ALA A 653 -11.12 3.60 -18.08
N VAL A 654 -11.41 2.37 -18.48
CA VAL A 654 -10.70 1.65 -19.53
C VAL A 654 -11.70 1.00 -20.46
N VAL A 655 -11.32 0.94 -21.73
CA VAL A 655 -12.01 0.14 -22.75
C VAL A 655 -11.00 -0.87 -23.29
N VAL A 656 -11.32 -2.13 -23.18
CA VAL A 656 -10.46 -3.22 -23.66
C VAL A 656 -11.17 -3.97 -24.78
N ARG A 657 -10.42 -4.55 -25.72
CA ARG A 657 -10.94 -5.45 -26.72
C ARG A 657 -11.21 -6.80 -26.08
N VAL A 658 -12.35 -7.41 -26.37
CA VAL A 658 -12.76 -8.71 -25.80
C VAL A 658 -12.05 -9.87 -26.48
N SER A 659 -11.96 -9.83 -27.82
CA SER A 659 -11.34 -10.90 -28.63
C SER A 659 -9.82 -11.03 -28.45
N ASP A 660 -9.18 -9.91 -28.08
CA ASP A 660 -7.74 -9.82 -27.79
C ASP A 660 -7.55 -8.75 -26.73
N PRO A 661 -7.31 -9.10 -25.44
CA PRO A 661 -7.35 -8.17 -24.32
C PRO A 661 -6.34 -7.01 -24.46
N THR A 662 -6.57 -6.15 -25.44
CA THR A 662 -5.77 -4.98 -25.75
C THR A 662 -6.47 -3.74 -25.23
N LEU A 663 -5.74 -2.85 -24.56
CA LEU A 663 -6.27 -1.57 -24.12
C LEU A 663 -6.55 -0.66 -25.30
N VAL A 664 -7.82 -0.33 -25.52
CA VAL A 664 -8.31 0.54 -26.60
C VAL A 664 -8.32 1.99 -26.18
N ALA A 665 -8.74 2.28 -24.95
CA ALA A 665 -8.79 3.63 -24.42
C ALA A 665 -8.69 3.63 -22.90
N SER A 666 -8.09 4.68 -22.34
CA SER A 666 -8.09 4.96 -20.92
C SER A 666 -8.44 6.42 -20.65
N ARG A 667 -9.11 6.68 -19.54
CA ARG A 667 -9.49 8.02 -19.09
C ARG A 667 -9.34 8.16 -17.58
N SER A 668 -9.10 9.38 -17.12
CA SER A 668 -8.98 9.69 -15.67
C SER A 668 -9.82 10.91 -15.33
N PHE A 669 -10.25 11.00 -14.08
CA PHE A 669 -10.95 12.16 -13.51
C PHE A 669 -10.00 13.06 -12.72
N ASP A 670 -10.38 14.33 -12.60
CA ASP A 670 -9.82 15.25 -11.62
C ASP A 670 -10.39 14.97 -10.20
N SER A 671 -9.99 15.78 -9.21
CA SER A 671 -10.48 15.66 -7.83
C SER A 671 -11.99 15.85 -7.68
N ARG A 672 -12.68 16.39 -8.66
CA ARG A 672 -14.13 16.65 -8.67
C ARG A 672 -14.89 15.79 -9.66
N TRP A 673 -14.35 14.65 -10.03
CA TRP A 673 -14.95 13.68 -10.94
C TRP A 673 -15.31 14.23 -12.33
N ARG A 674 -14.53 15.21 -12.81
CA ARG A 674 -14.62 15.69 -14.19
C ARG A 674 -13.50 15.04 -15.00
N TRP A 675 -13.78 14.66 -16.23
CA TRP A 675 -12.76 14.09 -17.11
C TRP A 675 -11.59 15.05 -17.25
N LEU A 676 -10.39 14.54 -17.04
CA LEU A 676 -9.19 15.25 -17.44
C LEU A 676 -9.20 15.40 -18.96
N SER A 677 -8.93 16.63 -19.44
CA SER A 677 -8.98 16.94 -20.85
C SER A 677 -7.99 16.04 -21.61
N ARG A 678 -8.43 15.50 -22.75
CA ARG A 678 -7.57 14.69 -23.63
C ARG A 678 -6.31 15.45 -24.08
N ASP A 679 -6.40 16.78 -24.15
CA ASP A 679 -5.31 17.65 -24.58
C ASP A 679 -4.17 17.76 -23.54
N GLN A 680 -4.41 17.38 -22.29
CA GLN A 680 -3.38 17.40 -21.22
C GLN A 680 -2.46 16.18 -21.25
N SER A 681 -2.80 15.12 -21.99
CA SER A 681 -1.94 13.96 -22.16
C SER A 681 -1.51 13.83 -23.63
N ALA A 682 -0.23 14.14 -23.91
CA ALA A 682 0.33 13.89 -25.22
C ALA A 682 0.25 12.40 -25.56
N LEU A 683 -0.25 12.07 -26.76
CA LEU A 683 -0.15 10.71 -27.30
C LEU A 683 1.32 10.35 -27.47
N LEU A 684 1.68 9.14 -27.09
CA LEU A 684 2.99 8.59 -27.44
C LEU A 684 3.04 8.41 -28.97
N PRO A 685 4.16 8.75 -29.64
CA PRO A 685 4.33 8.39 -31.03
C PRO A 685 4.02 6.91 -31.24
N ALA A 686 3.25 6.59 -32.29
CA ALA A 686 2.82 5.22 -32.58
C ALA A 686 4.00 4.23 -32.65
N GLU A 687 5.14 4.71 -33.13
CA GLU A 687 6.40 3.95 -33.19
C GLU A 687 6.92 3.56 -31.79
N LEU A 688 6.82 4.46 -30.81
CA LEU A 688 7.22 4.19 -29.42
C LEU A 688 6.21 3.30 -28.69
N ALA A 689 4.94 3.40 -29.02
CA ALA A 689 3.91 2.54 -28.44
C ALA A 689 3.96 1.11 -28.98
N ALA A 690 4.49 0.93 -30.21
CA ALA A 690 4.56 -0.36 -30.88
C ALA A 690 5.79 -1.19 -30.49
N SER A 691 6.83 -0.57 -29.90
CA SER A 691 8.10 -1.24 -29.57
C SER A 691 8.43 -1.05 -28.08
N SER A 692 8.45 -2.14 -27.34
CA SER A 692 8.90 -2.14 -25.94
C SER A 692 10.36 -1.67 -25.79
N ALA A 693 11.21 -1.98 -26.75
CA ALA A 693 12.61 -1.58 -26.75
C ALA A 693 12.78 -0.07 -26.97
N ASP A 694 11.99 0.54 -27.87
CA ASP A 694 12.07 1.98 -28.13
C ASP A 694 11.49 2.78 -26.94
N LEU A 695 10.43 2.29 -26.33
CA LEU A 695 9.91 2.87 -25.07
C LEU A 695 10.95 2.76 -23.94
N ALA A 696 11.59 1.62 -23.77
CA ALA A 696 12.65 1.43 -22.79
C ALA A 696 13.83 2.37 -23.05
N ARG A 697 14.25 2.55 -24.31
CA ARG A 697 15.31 3.50 -24.70
C ARG A 697 14.94 4.93 -24.34
N ALA A 698 13.71 5.33 -24.58
CA ALA A 698 13.21 6.65 -24.26
C ALA A 698 13.19 6.91 -22.73
N VAL A 699 12.76 5.91 -21.94
CA VAL A 699 12.80 5.97 -20.47
C VAL A 699 14.25 6.05 -19.98
N ALA A 700 15.14 5.24 -20.51
CA ALA A 700 16.56 5.26 -20.15
C ALA A 700 17.20 6.64 -20.44
N ALA A 701 16.89 7.24 -21.60
CA ALA A 701 17.37 8.57 -21.96
C ALA A 701 16.88 9.66 -20.98
N ALA A 702 15.61 9.62 -20.57
CA ALA A 702 15.05 10.54 -19.59
C ALA A 702 15.71 10.36 -18.21
N VAL A 703 15.86 9.11 -17.75
CA VAL A 703 16.52 8.75 -16.50
C VAL A 703 17.99 9.22 -16.49
N ARG A 704 18.73 9.03 -17.58
CA ARG A 704 20.11 9.49 -17.72
C ARG A 704 20.25 11.02 -17.62
N ARG A 705 19.29 11.75 -18.20
CA ARG A 705 19.29 13.22 -18.12
C ARG A 705 18.92 13.73 -16.72
N ALA A 706 18.12 12.98 -15.99
CA ALA A 706 17.73 13.31 -14.63
C ALA A 706 18.84 13.05 -13.61
N ALA A 707 19.74 12.12 -13.92
CA ALA A 707 20.85 11.72 -13.05
C ALA A 707 22.19 11.93 -13.75
N PRO A 708 23.21 12.46 -13.07
CA PRO A 708 24.54 12.65 -13.67
C PRO A 708 25.23 11.28 -13.87
N ALA A 709 24.85 10.57 -14.94
CA ALA A 709 25.33 9.22 -15.25
C ALA A 709 25.90 9.12 -16.67
N ASP A 710 26.88 8.24 -16.84
CA ASP A 710 27.48 7.95 -18.14
C ASP A 710 26.50 7.16 -19.02
N PHE A 711 25.77 6.22 -18.40
CA PHE A 711 24.81 5.35 -19.03
C PHE A 711 23.52 5.26 -18.21
N ALA A 712 22.42 4.87 -18.85
CA ALA A 712 21.21 4.47 -18.17
C ALA A 712 20.67 3.16 -18.72
N LEU A 713 19.98 2.41 -17.86
CA LEU A 713 19.41 1.11 -18.16
C LEU A 713 17.90 1.15 -17.95
N ALA A 714 17.16 0.59 -18.92
CA ALA A 714 15.74 0.31 -18.80
C ALA A 714 15.38 -0.97 -19.60
N GLY A 715 14.14 -1.44 -19.50
CA GLY A 715 13.61 -2.53 -20.31
C GLY A 715 14.04 -3.94 -19.85
N LEU A 716 14.72 -4.10 -18.71
CA LEU A 716 14.91 -5.44 -18.15
C LEU A 716 13.55 -6.02 -17.78
N PRO A 717 13.33 -7.33 -18.03
CA PRO A 717 12.04 -7.94 -17.78
C PRO A 717 11.66 -7.82 -16.30
N GLU A 718 10.60 -7.04 -16.06
CA GLU A 718 9.82 -7.15 -14.86
C GLU A 718 8.78 -8.25 -15.07
N PRO A 719 8.36 -8.98 -14.02
CA PRO A 719 7.18 -9.83 -14.13
C PRO A 719 6.02 -8.95 -14.59
N ALA A 720 5.61 -9.21 -15.83
CA ALA A 720 4.86 -8.31 -16.70
C ALA A 720 3.59 -7.72 -16.09
N ARG A 721 3.41 -6.44 -16.28
CA ARG A 721 2.12 -5.79 -16.55
C ARG A 721 2.33 -4.76 -17.67
N THR A 722 2.60 -5.22 -18.86
CA THR A 722 2.44 -4.42 -20.05
C THR A 722 1.11 -4.79 -20.67
N SER A 723 0.06 -4.03 -20.34
CA SER A 723 -1.13 -4.01 -21.19
C SER A 723 -0.66 -3.60 -22.58
N ALA A 724 -0.91 -4.44 -23.58
CA ALA A 724 -0.70 -4.03 -24.95
C ALA A 724 -1.67 -2.88 -25.26
N TYR A 725 -1.16 -1.82 -25.87
CA TYR A 725 -1.97 -0.68 -26.31
C TYR A 725 -2.27 -0.82 -27.79
N GLU A 726 -3.45 -0.40 -28.23
CA GLU A 726 -3.68 -0.17 -29.65
C GLU A 726 -2.75 0.94 -30.16
N PRO A 727 -2.19 0.82 -31.37
CA PRO A 727 -1.36 1.86 -31.94
C PRO A 727 -2.08 3.22 -31.95
N GLY A 728 -1.43 4.25 -31.40
CA GLY A 728 -2.00 5.59 -31.28
C GLY A 728 -2.86 5.87 -30.04
N GLU A 729 -3.07 4.89 -29.15
CA GLU A 729 -3.86 5.08 -27.91
C GLU A 729 -3.00 5.21 -26.64
N ALA A 730 -1.73 4.76 -26.64
CA ALA A 730 -0.83 4.91 -25.51
C ALA A 730 -0.50 6.39 -25.25
N ARG A 731 -0.57 6.78 -23.98
CA ARG A 731 -0.37 8.18 -23.59
C ARG A 731 0.80 8.34 -22.63
N LEU A 732 1.39 9.52 -22.68
CA LEU A 732 2.43 9.89 -21.71
C LEU A 732 1.88 9.82 -20.28
N ALA A 733 0.61 10.18 -20.05
CA ALA A 733 -0.01 10.09 -18.73
C ALA A 733 0.00 8.67 -18.16
N ASP A 734 -0.22 7.64 -18.99
CA ASP A 734 -0.19 6.24 -18.60
C ASP A 734 1.23 5.82 -18.18
N LEU A 735 2.23 6.26 -18.94
CA LEU A 735 3.63 6.03 -18.62
C LEU A 735 4.05 6.74 -17.33
N LEU A 736 3.59 7.97 -17.13
CA LEU A 736 3.85 8.73 -15.91
C LEU A 736 3.20 8.08 -14.70
N ALA A 737 1.93 7.66 -14.82
CA ALA A 737 1.19 7.02 -13.73
C ALA A 737 1.86 5.72 -13.25
N GLN A 738 2.42 4.93 -14.16
CA GLN A 738 3.16 3.72 -13.84
C GLN A 738 4.51 3.98 -13.13
N ASN A 739 5.06 5.18 -13.26
CA ASN A 739 6.41 5.52 -12.82
C ASN A 739 6.45 6.54 -11.67
N TYR A 740 5.30 7.00 -11.16
CA TYR A 740 5.28 7.79 -9.93
C TYR A 740 5.89 6.99 -8.77
N PHE A 741 6.72 7.65 -7.95
CA PHE A 741 7.46 7.04 -6.84
C PHE A 741 8.38 5.89 -7.21
N THR A 742 8.79 5.80 -8.48
CA THR A 742 9.88 4.91 -8.86
C THR A 742 11.19 5.71 -8.81
N PRO A 743 11.98 5.64 -7.73
CA PRO A 743 13.19 6.43 -7.59
C PRO A 743 14.17 6.13 -8.70
N VAL A 744 14.92 7.15 -9.12
CA VAL A 744 16.10 7.00 -9.96
C VAL A 744 17.30 6.76 -9.06
N SER A 745 18.07 5.76 -9.41
CA SER A 745 19.26 5.34 -8.68
C SER A 745 20.46 5.36 -9.59
N VAL A 746 21.64 5.66 -9.03
CA VAL A 746 22.90 5.63 -9.76
C VAL A 746 23.84 4.68 -9.05
N MET A 747 24.33 3.68 -9.77
CA MET A 747 25.37 2.80 -9.29
C MET A 747 26.70 3.06 -10.03
N THR A 748 27.81 2.94 -9.33
CA THR A 748 29.14 3.07 -9.89
C THR A 748 29.73 1.68 -10.11
N LEU A 749 30.14 1.42 -11.34
CA LEU A 749 30.72 0.15 -11.80
C LEU A 749 32.13 0.41 -12.36
N LEU A 750 33.06 -0.51 -12.16
CA LEU A 750 34.29 -0.53 -12.94
C LEU A 750 33.95 -0.85 -14.41
N GLY A 751 34.79 -0.39 -15.34
CA GLY A 751 34.56 -0.68 -16.76
C GLY A 751 34.52 -2.18 -17.06
N SER A 752 35.32 -3.00 -16.38
CA SER A 752 35.26 -4.47 -16.48
C SER A 752 33.90 -5.03 -16.02
N GLU A 753 33.32 -4.47 -14.94
CA GLU A 753 31.99 -4.84 -14.44
C GLU A 753 30.89 -4.37 -15.41
N LEU A 754 31.03 -3.16 -15.95
CA LEU A 754 30.08 -2.63 -16.93
C LEU A 754 30.05 -3.47 -18.21
N VAL A 755 31.20 -3.92 -18.70
CA VAL A 755 31.31 -4.82 -19.87
C VAL A 755 30.65 -6.17 -19.56
N ALA A 756 30.94 -6.75 -18.40
CA ALA A 756 30.31 -7.99 -17.96
C ALA A 756 28.78 -7.86 -17.85
N ALA A 757 28.32 -6.74 -17.29
CA ALA A 757 26.89 -6.41 -17.19
C ALA A 757 26.25 -6.29 -18.58
N ALA A 758 26.88 -5.59 -19.53
CA ALA A 758 26.38 -5.45 -20.89
C ALA A 758 26.22 -6.80 -21.60
N HIS A 759 27.20 -7.72 -21.44
CA HIS A 759 27.09 -9.07 -21.99
C HIS A 759 25.96 -9.88 -21.33
N ALA A 760 25.77 -9.75 -20.02
CA ALA A 760 24.70 -10.45 -19.31
C ALA A 760 23.29 -9.92 -19.68
N ILE A 761 23.19 -8.63 -20.02
CA ILE A 761 21.94 -7.96 -20.39
C ILE A 761 21.59 -8.20 -21.86
N ALA A 762 22.59 -8.32 -22.75
CA ALA A 762 22.39 -8.42 -24.20
C ALA A 762 21.37 -9.49 -24.67
N PRO A 763 21.21 -10.67 -24.01
CA PRO A 763 20.16 -11.61 -24.37
C PRO A 763 18.75 -11.22 -23.92
N SER A 764 18.59 -10.14 -23.15
CA SER A 764 17.32 -9.66 -22.63
C SER A 764 16.82 -8.46 -23.42
N ASP A 765 15.60 -8.00 -23.11
CA ASP A 765 15.03 -6.76 -23.66
C ASP A 765 15.64 -5.48 -23.03
N GLY A 766 16.68 -5.63 -22.20
CA GLY A 766 17.35 -4.52 -21.53
C GLY A 766 18.08 -3.61 -22.53
N VAL A 767 17.87 -2.30 -22.37
CA VAL A 767 18.44 -1.26 -23.22
C VAL A 767 19.36 -0.37 -22.39
N LEU A 768 20.63 -0.25 -22.86
CA LEU A 768 21.60 0.73 -22.35
C LEU A 768 21.57 1.98 -23.24
N GLU A 769 21.48 3.15 -22.63
CA GLU A 769 21.47 4.46 -23.31
C GLU A 769 22.58 5.35 -22.72
N PRO A 770 23.50 5.90 -23.52
CA PRO A 770 23.67 5.60 -24.94
C PRO A 770 24.12 4.15 -25.20
N GLU A 771 23.96 3.67 -26.43
CA GLU A 771 24.45 2.35 -26.82
C GLU A 771 25.95 2.21 -26.47
N LEU A 772 26.30 1.11 -25.82
CA LEU A 772 27.62 0.90 -25.25
C LEU A 772 28.61 0.39 -26.30
N ASP A 773 29.57 1.23 -26.67
CA ASP A 773 30.73 0.82 -27.46
C ASP A 773 31.79 0.16 -26.52
N LEU A 774 31.74 -1.17 -26.42
CA LEU A 774 32.59 -1.95 -25.54
C LEU A 774 34.09 -1.71 -25.78
N SER A 775 34.49 -1.32 -27.00
CA SER A 775 35.88 -1.03 -27.37
C SER A 775 36.45 0.22 -26.70
N ARG A 776 35.59 1.10 -26.25
CA ARG A 776 35.96 2.37 -25.61
C ARG A 776 35.94 2.30 -24.08
N ILE A 777 35.48 1.19 -23.51
CA ILE A 777 35.39 1.05 -22.06
C ILE A 777 36.75 0.68 -21.48
N GLN A 778 37.23 1.51 -20.58
CA GLN A 778 38.49 1.27 -19.86
C GLN A 778 38.23 0.40 -18.63
N PRO A 779 38.83 -0.81 -18.50
CA PRO A 779 38.45 -1.78 -17.46
C PRO A 779 38.54 -1.26 -16.02
N GLN A 780 39.48 -0.38 -15.72
CA GLN A 780 39.75 0.14 -14.37
C GLN A 780 39.10 1.51 -14.09
N ARG A 781 38.45 2.11 -15.09
CA ARG A 781 37.74 3.36 -14.93
C ARG A 781 36.38 3.12 -14.32
N GLU A 782 35.96 3.99 -13.38
CA GLU A 782 34.60 4.00 -12.85
C GLU A 782 33.65 4.67 -13.84
N TYR A 783 32.47 4.05 -14.02
CA TYR A 783 31.36 4.53 -14.82
C TYR A 783 30.10 4.57 -13.97
N ARG A 784 29.27 5.58 -14.20
CA ARG A 784 28.01 5.77 -13.49
C ARG A 784 26.86 5.25 -14.36
N LEU A 785 26.11 4.29 -13.82
CA LEU A 785 24.94 3.69 -14.46
C LEU A 785 23.67 4.12 -13.71
N ALA A 786 22.77 4.85 -14.38
CA ALA A 786 21.47 5.22 -13.84
C ALA A 786 20.41 4.19 -14.22
N LEU A 787 19.51 3.90 -13.30
CA LEU A 787 18.37 3.00 -13.53
C LEU A 787 17.23 3.32 -12.56
N SER A 788 16.02 2.88 -12.91
CA SER A 788 14.91 2.96 -11.98
C SER A 788 15.07 1.93 -10.86
N ALA A 789 14.48 2.19 -9.69
CA ALA A 789 14.50 1.23 -8.58
C ALA A 789 13.93 -0.14 -8.97
N ARG A 790 12.99 -0.19 -9.92
CA ARG A 790 12.42 -1.45 -10.43
C ARG A 790 13.42 -2.29 -11.20
N GLN A 791 14.42 -1.67 -11.81
CA GLN A 791 15.44 -2.36 -12.61
C GLN A 791 16.59 -2.95 -11.77
N ILE A 792 16.68 -2.62 -10.48
CA ILE A 792 17.77 -3.07 -9.59
C ILE A 792 17.77 -4.59 -9.46
N SER A 793 16.64 -5.19 -9.08
CA SER A 793 16.55 -6.65 -8.88
C SER A 793 16.78 -7.44 -10.17
N PRO A 794 16.17 -7.08 -11.31
CA PRO A 794 16.50 -7.70 -12.59
C PRO A 794 17.99 -7.55 -12.93
N PHE A 795 18.56 -6.36 -12.75
CA PHE A 795 19.98 -6.11 -13.02
C PHE A 795 20.88 -7.01 -12.19
N VAL A 796 20.71 -7.04 -10.86
CA VAL A 796 21.55 -7.85 -9.96
C VAL A 796 21.39 -9.35 -10.26
N ARG A 797 20.18 -9.83 -10.56
CA ARG A 797 19.96 -11.23 -10.92
C ARG A 797 20.63 -11.63 -12.22
N LEU A 798 20.64 -10.77 -13.23
CA LEU A 798 21.27 -11.07 -14.52
C LEU A 798 22.77 -10.95 -14.47
N THR A 799 23.28 -9.96 -13.74
CA THR A 799 24.72 -9.63 -13.77
C THR A 799 25.50 -10.22 -12.63
N HIS A 800 24.84 -10.66 -11.55
CA HIS A 800 25.45 -11.06 -10.28
C HIS A 800 26.37 -9.98 -9.67
N LEU A 801 26.17 -8.72 -10.03
CA LEU A 801 26.92 -7.58 -9.51
C LEU A 801 26.18 -6.94 -8.34
N ALA A 802 26.93 -6.66 -7.26
CA ALA A 802 26.49 -5.86 -6.13
C ALA A 802 27.34 -4.59 -6.02
N PRO A 803 26.99 -3.49 -6.69
CA PRO A 803 27.81 -2.29 -6.73
C PRO A 803 28.06 -1.72 -5.34
N ARG A 804 29.30 -1.36 -5.05
CA ARG A 804 29.68 -0.80 -3.74
C ARG A 804 29.26 0.63 -3.55
N LYS A 805 29.21 1.41 -4.63
CA LYS A 805 28.76 2.80 -4.64
C LYS A 805 27.39 2.88 -5.28
N TYR A 806 26.45 3.41 -4.53
CA TYR A 806 25.05 3.51 -4.93
C TYR A 806 24.42 4.73 -4.28
N GLU A 807 23.68 5.49 -5.04
CA GLU A 807 22.94 6.66 -4.56
C GLU A 807 21.53 6.70 -5.13
N VAL A 808 20.59 7.21 -4.37
CA VAL A 808 19.22 7.52 -4.83
C VAL A 808 19.16 9.00 -5.15
N VAL A 809 18.91 9.31 -6.41
CA VAL A 809 18.85 10.69 -6.90
C VAL A 809 17.54 11.33 -6.44
N GLU A 810 17.54 12.65 -6.30
CA GLU A 810 16.33 13.39 -6.03
C GLU A 810 15.36 13.34 -7.24
N GLY A 811 14.12 12.90 -6.99
CA GLY A 811 13.10 12.74 -8.01
C GLY A 811 12.81 11.28 -8.35
N ASP A 812 11.89 11.09 -9.24
CA ASP A 812 11.46 9.77 -9.74
C ASP A 812 11.46 9.72 -11.27
N VAL A 813 11.21 8.53 -11.82
CA VAL A 813 11.17 8.32 -13.27
C VAL A 813 10.07 9.16 -13.92
N ALA A 814 8.91 9.34 -13.28
CA ALA A 814 7.84 10.18 -13.81
C ALA A 814 8.27 11.65 -13.92
N ARG A 815 8.96 12.18 -12.90
CA ARG A 815 9.53 13.54 -12.94
C ARG A 815 10.60 13.67 -14.03
N ALA A 816 11.44 12.64 -14.21
CA ALA A 816 12.42 12.60 -15.28
C ALA A 816 11.76 12.66 -16.65
N LEU A 817 10.73 11.84 -16.87
CA LEU A 817 9.95 11.82 -18.11
C LEU A 817 9.23 13.15 -18.37
N SER A 818 8.60 13.74 -17.35
CA SER A 818 7.92 15.04 -17.47
C SER A 818 8.89 16.17 -17.80
N ARG A 819 10.10 16.14 -17.23
CA ARG A 819 11.09 17.22 -17.40
C ARG A 819 11.88 17.14 -18.68
N TYR A 820 12.25 15.94 -19.09
CA TYR A 820 13.19 15.73 -20.20
C TYR A 820 12.53 15.18 -21.45
N GLY A 821 11.26 14.82 -21.36
CA GLY A 821 10.50 14.23 -22.44
C GLY A 821 10.98 12.81 -22.79
N VAL A 822 10.36 12.25 -23.80
CA VAL A 822 10.76 11.00 -24.43
C VAL A 822 11.36 11.39 -25.78
N THR A 823 12.52 10.88 -26.16
CA THR A 823 13.21 11.25 -27.39
C THR A 823 12.27 11.07 -28.60
N GLY A 824 12.05 12.12 -29.37
CA GLY A 824 11.08 12.11 -30.49
C GLY A 824 9.68 12.65 -30.17
N MET A 825 9.36 12.89 -28.89
CA MET A 825 8.14 13.59 -28.52
C MET A 825 8.30 15.10 -28.56
N PRO A 826 7.24 15.86 -28.93
CA PRO A 826 7.22 17.28 -28.60
C PRO A 826 7.43 17.42 -27.09
N SER A 827 8.33 18.29 -26.67
CA SER A 827 8.55 18.57 -25.26
C SER A 827 7.20 18.87 -24.62
N VAL A 828 6.79 18.04 -23.67
CA VAL A 828 5.66 18.39 -22.81
C VAL A 828 6.03 19.75 -22.23
N PRO A 829 5.24 20.81 -22.41
CA PRO A 829 5.51 22.06 -21.76
C PRO A 829 5.69 21.73 -20.29
N ALA A 830 6.83 22.10 -19.71
CA ALA A 830 7.05 21.92 -18.28
C ALA A 830 5.77 22.40 -17.63
N VAL A 831 5.10 21.54 -16.87
CA VAL A 831 3.90 21.94 -16.11
C VAL A 831 4.35 23.16 -15.36
N ALA A 832 3.97 24.31 -15.92
CA ALA A 832 4.48 25.56 -15.48
C ALA A 832 3.91 25.78 -14.09
N ASN A 833 4.74 25.65 -13.08
CA ASN A 833 4.55 26.29 -11.78
C ASN A 833 4.65 27.84 -11.98
N ARG A 834 3.98 28.35 -12.99
CA ARG A 834 3.75 29.78 -13.22
C ARG A 834 2.55 29.93 -14.16
N ALA A 835 1.37 30.09 -13.57
CA ALA A 835 0.35 30.89 -14.17
C ALA A 835 0.88 32.33 -14.24
N THR A 836 1.44 32.71 -15.36
CA THR A 836 1.56 34.12 -15.72
C THR A 836 0.15 34.56 -16.10
N PRO A 837 -0.45 35.51 -15.41
CA PRO A 837 -1.76 35.98 -15.81
C PRO A 837 -1.67 36.59 -17.22
N PRO A 838 -2.68 36.42 -18.09
CA PRO A 838 -2.71 37.06 -19.38
C PRO A 838 -2.68 38.57 -19.18
N ALA A 839 -1.77 39.23 -19.87
CA ALA A 839 -1.72 40.69 -19.91
C ALA A 839 -3.08 41.22 -20.38
N LEU A 840 -3.74 41.99 -19.55
CA LEU A 840 -4.92 42.76 -19.88
C LEU A 840 -4.55 43.67 -21.07
N ALA A 841 -5.06 43.35 -22.26
CA ALA A 841 -5.02 44.25 -23.37
C ALA A 841 -5.89 45.45 -23.04
N THR A 842 -5.26 46.57 -22.79
CA THR A 842 -5.93 47.88 -22.74
C THR A 842 -6.31 48.23 -24.19
N SER A 843 -7.60 48.08 -24.51
CA SER A 843 -8.18 48.72 -25.68
C SER A 843 -8.51 50.16 -25.33
N ARG A 844 -7.93 51.05 -26.17
CA ARG A 844 -8.52 52.37 -26.32
C ARG A 844 -9.81 52.29 -27.09
#